data_6904980135be7eecd640274bba3d60ab
#
_entry.id   6904980135be7eecd640274bba3d60ab
#
_cell.length_a   1.000
_cell.length_b   1.000
_cell.length_c   1.000
_cell.angle_alpha   90.00
_cell.angle_beta   90.00
_cell.angle_gamma   90.00
#
_symmetry.space_group_name_H-M   'P 1'
#
loop_
_entity.id
_entity.type
_entity.pdbx_description
1 polymer ?
#
loop_
_entity_poly.entity_id
_entity_poly.type
_entity_poly.pdbx_seq_one_letter_code
_entity_poly.pdbx_strand_id
1 'polypeptide(L)'
;MKKIIIYICLTLCYLPSKTTWGASADSSSGMAEDSLPSLARHDRILTFFSNIQSQRREKLYLHLNQPYYGVGDTIWFRAYLTDAVTHRPDTLSNFIYVDLYDRAKRLVTSRKIKRDSMGFANCLPLADTLFSGEYTLRAYTGWMLNFDASGFFQKNIVIGQNISKVRHSVTYTDKRMVVRFLDRYERPLSKKEASFDLYDKNGKHLGSGTQRLSSTGAVLVPLPGDSASRGAYADIRISIREDSVFRRTVFIEPPRASFDIQFLPEGGELVGSDMPQIVAFRAVRPDGSPAEVQGYLLNGGNDTVARFRSEHDGMGRFLLTPRESESYRAVAFLDTLSVSVSLPAVRDNACALQVVQGPRDIRYRILGKVPASGLLVGHTRGVCCLLHPVDARQNTGTIRTDSLPESILHLLLTDSTGCPRTERLVYIRKPGSTPRFTVRADKPAYGAREKVRADISLKRGEQPLSGRFSVSVTDADAVKPDSLSDHIYTYLLLTSDLKGYVHNPGYYFLDDSPARQHSLDLVMLTHGWRRFRTDSLFRTAPFRPKFFFEHGQFFSGRVNNMFGKGVGEATLTAFASRGDGLGDRAFTATTDSAGHFLFEGLDFQDTTVFLIPFYNKKGKIPYEIHFEDTYYRPGLTPLAPYLSETIREKRLEEVRRASPPPTGLDSLTTYQIDEVVVHGRDPNAPALRVEKRLHKDTAQFAKLSTMSLEKYVQHFPGMKQMPLGWCIDMGGRMSVPLQFRLNGEVIMGTEFLNLYTVRDIEYIRTVLMPMPGPPLREFLPYLPIGTSPDYPCRFEIYLKEDAQGKRRFGLYRTVGYIPGAEFYHPVYDTPERLANKTPDRRTTLYWEPYLQLGNDGKGSIEFYTNDKNKSRLEIVIEGIAADGSVCRTLQRLE
;
A
#
# COMPACT_ATOMS: atom_id res chain seq x y z
N MET A 1 -31.01 -21.57 37.06
CA MET A 1 -31.14 -20.52 38.05
C MET A 1 -29.81 -19.88 38.29
N LYS A 2 -29.63 -18.66 38.28
CA LYS A 2 -28.49 -17.74 38.30
C LYS A 2 -27.82 -17.52 36.96
N LYS A 3 -28.31 -16.48 36.34
CA LYS A 3 -27.65 -15.77 35.24
C LYS A 3 -26.34 -15.18 35.74
N ILE A 4 -25.23 -15.65 35.26
CA ILE A 4 -23.93 -14.96 35.37
C ILE A 4 -23.70 -14.28 34.02
N ILE A 5 -24.11 -13.01 33.96
CA ILE A 5 -23.66 -12.08 32.92
C ILE A 5 -22.37 -11.49 33.47
N ILE A 6 -21.26 -11.86 32.86
CA ILE A 6 -19.96 -11.29 33.21
C ILE A 6 -19.80 -9.97 32.47
N TYR A 7 -20.05 -8.90 33.20
CA TYR A 7 -19.53 -7.57 32.91
C TYR A 7 -18.09 -7.51 33.46
N ILE A 8 -17.09 -7.88 32.70
CA ILE A 8 -15.69 -7.62 33.04
C ILE A 8 -14.98 -7.34 31.76
N CYS A 9 -14.64 -6.09 31.51
CA CYS A 9 -13.43 -5.60 30.85
C CYS A 9 -13.59 -4.14 30.43
N LEU A 10 -13.64 -3.26 31.42
CA LEU A 10 -13.31 -1.86 31.23
C LEU A 10 -12.81 -1.30 32.55
N THR A 11 -11.67 -1.78 33.01
CA THR A 11 -10.80 -1.11 34.00
C THR A 11 -9.79 -2.13 34.51
N LEU A 12 -8.59 -2.10 33.94
CA LEU A 12 -7.36 -2.54 34.61
C LEU A 12 -6.18 -2.26 33.65
N CYS A 13 -5.77 -1.00 33.63
CA CYS A 13 -4.42 -0.64 33.30
C CYS A 13 -3.81 0.01 34.53
N TYR A 14 -2.66 -0.43 34.91
CA TYR A 14 -1.71 -0.05 35.99
C TYR A 14 -1.63 -1.03 37.15
N LEU A 15 -0.57 -1.83 37.11
CA LEU A 15 0.40 -1.98 38.21
C LEU A 15 1.55 -2.92 37.77
N PRO A 16 2.82 -2.62 38.14
CA PRO A 16 3.96 -3.46 37.82
C PRO A 16 4.22 -4.47 38.91
N SER A 17 4.51 -5.72 38.57
CA SER A 17 5.11 -6.63 39.56
C SER A 17 6.22 -7.46 38.93
N LYS A 18 7.42 -7.23 39.43
CA LYS A 18 8.54 -8.20 39.41
C LYS A 18 8.20 -9.38 40.31
N THR A 19 8.29 -10.57 39.81
CA THR A 19 8.75 -11.73 40.58
C THR A 19 9.25 -12.82 39.65
N THR A 20 10.50 -13.15 39.84
CA THR A 20 11.23 -14.29 39.30
C THR A 20 10.78 -15.58 39.98
N TRP A 21 10.47 -16.59 39.18
CA TRP A 21 10.59 -18.00 39.63
C TRP A 21 11.09 -18.85 38.49
N GLY A 22 12.26 -19.44 38.68
CA GLY A 22 12.78 -20.49 37.82
C GLY A 22 12.14 -21.83 38.23
N ALA A 23 11.85 -22.64 37.23
CA ALA A 23 11.67 -24.08 37.41
C ALA A 23 12.13 -24.83 36.18
N SER A 24 12.91 -25.84 36.45
CA SER A 24 13.59 -26.82 35.62
C SER A 24 12.66 -27.59 34.69
N ALA A 25 13.25 -27.98 33.55
CA ALA A 25 12.68 -28.97 32.65
C ALA A 25 12.72 -30.36 33.30
N ASP A 26 11.65 -31.11 33.12
CA ASP A 26 11.74 -32.56 33.06
C ASP A 26 10.67 -33.20 32.17
N SER A 27 11.06 -34.28 31.62
CA SER A 27 10.65 -35.15 30.55
C SER A 27 9.23 -35.76 30.60
N SER A 28 8.67 -35.91 29.41
CA SER A 28 7.87 -36.99 28.82
C SER A 28 7.00 -37.87 29.70
N SER A 29 5.69 -37.80 29.52
CA SER A 29 4.85 -39.00 29.51
C SER A 29 3.55 -38.67 28.73
N GLY A 30 3.22 -39.50 27.75
CA GLY A 30 1.95 -39.46 27.04
C GLY A 30 0.81 -39.73 28.03
N MET A 31 -0.05 -38.74 28.20
CA MET A 31 -1.31 -38.92 28.88
C MET A 31 -2.46 -38.89 27.88
N ALA A 32 -3.35 -39.86 28.06
CA ALA A 32 -4.61 -40.01 27.35
C ALA A 32 -5.37 -38.67 27.31
N GLU A 33 -5.98 -38.36 26.16
CA GLU A 33 -6.87 -37.19 25.92
C GLU A 33 -8.16 -37.34 26.69
N ASP A 34 -8.11 -37.24 28.03
CA ASP A 34 -9.30 -37.22 28.87
C ASP A 34 -9.80 -35.79 29.03
N SER A 35 -11.11 -35.64 28.89
CA SER A 35 -11.89 -34.39 28.94
C SER A 35 -11.41 -33.43 30.04
N LEU A 36 -10.85 -32.30 29.64
CA LEU A 36 -10.49 -31.23 30.60
C LEU A 36 -11.69 -30.76 31.41
N PRO A 37 -11.54 -30.47 32.70
CA PRO A 37 -12.57 -29.84 33.50
C PRO A 37 -13.10 -28.56 32.79
N SER A 38 -14.38 -28.32 32.84
CA SER A 38 -15.03 -27.21 32.13
C SER A 38 -14.40 -25.84 32.43
N LEU A 39 -13.95 -25.59 33.65
CA LEU A 39 -13.21 -24.40 34.09
C LEU A 39 -11.87 -24.26 33.35
N ALA A 40 -11.07 -25.31 33.21
CA ALA A 40 -9.80 -25.27 32.54
C ALA A 40 -9.94 -24.99 31.04
N ARG A 41 -11.04 -25.43 30.44
CA ARG A 41 -11.36 -25.13 29.02
C ARG A 41 -11.73 -23.65 28.80
N HIS A 42 -12.59 -23.09 29.68
CA HIS A 42 -12.92 -21.66 29.59
C HIS A 42 -11.67 -20.79 29.74
N ASP A 43 -10.82 -21.09 30.71
CA ASP A 43 -9.59 -20.34 30.97
C ASP A 43 -8.63 -20.40 29.78
N ARG A 44 -8.51 -21.53 29.10
CA ARG A 44 -7.70 -21.66 27.89
C ARG A 44 -8.21 -20.80 26.74
N ILE A 45 -9.52 -20.83 26.48
CA ILE A 45 -10.14 -20.02 25.45
C ILE A 45 -9.93 -18.52 25.73
N LEU A 46 -10.17 -18.08 26.96
CA LEU A 46 -9.96 -16.71 27.37
C LEU A 46 -8.48 -16.30 27.27
N THR A 47 -7.56 -17.19 27.67
CA THR A 47 -6.12 -16.99 27.53
C THR A 47 -5.72 -16.84 26.07
N PHE A 48 -6.27 -17.66 25.16
CA PHE A 48 -6.03 -17.51 23.72
C PHE A 48 -6.42 -16.12 23.22
N PHE A 49 -7.62 -15.66 23.52
CA PHE A 49 -8.08 -14.34 23.10
C PHE A 49 -7.29 -13.21 23.76
N SER A 50 -6.88 -13.36 25.01
CA SER A 50 -5.98 -12.42 25.68
C SER A 50 -4.63 -12.34 24.98
N ASN A 51 -4.07 -13.47 24.57
CA ASN A 51 -2.83 -13.51 23.79
C ASN A 51 -2.98 -12.86 22.40
N ILE A 52 -4.13 -13.01 21.75
CA ILE A 52 -4.41 -12.32 20.48
C ILE A 52 -4.46 -10.80 20.67
N GLN A 53 -5.12 -10.35 21.74
CA GLN A 53 -5.20 -8.92 22.06
C GLN A 53 -3.84 -8.33 22.44
N SER A 54 -3.01 -9.08 23.16
CA SER A 54 -1.65 -8.66 23.56
C SER A 54 -0.71 -8.44 22.35
N GLN A 55 -1.02 -9.02 21.20
CA GLN A 55 -0.27 -8.79 19.95
C GLN A 55 -0.40 -7.36 19.42
N ARG A 56 -1.35 -6.57 19.91
CA ARG A 56 -1.57 -5.17 19.51
C ARG A 56 -1.54 -4.97 18.01
N ARG A 57 -2.40 -5.68 17.29
CA ARG A 57 -2.48 -5.59 15.83
C ARG A 57 -3.01 -4.24 15.41
N GLU A 58 -2.38 -3.68 14.39
CA GLU A 58 -2.77 -2.42 13.77
C GLU A 58 -3.64 -2.64 12.53
N LYS A 59 -4.53 -1.68 12.24
CA LYS A 59 -5.21 -1.50 10.95
C LYS A 59 -4.86 -0.13 10.40
N LEU A 60 -4.54 -0.07 9.13
CA LEU A 60 -4.23 1.17 8.43
C LEU A 60 -5.19 1.34 7.26
N TYR A 61 -5.80 2.51 7.15
CA TYR A 61 -6.68 2.89 6.04
C TYR A 61 -6.23 4.26 5.48
N LEU A 62 -6.28 4.43 4.15
CA LEU A 62 -6.02 5.71 3.49
C LEU A 62 -7.31 6.28 2.90
N HIS A 63 -7.72 7.46 3.34
CA HIS A 63 -8.68 8.29 2.63
C HIS A 63 -7.94 9.13 1.58
N LEU A 64 -8.36 9.03 0.32
CA LEU A 64 -7.77 9.74 -0.81
C LEU A 64 -8.69 10.88 -1.24
N ASN A 65 -8.09 11.97 -1.76
CA ASN A 65 -8.86 13.12 -2.21
C ASN A 65 -9.77 12.85 -3.43
N GLN A 66 -9.45 11.83 -4.24
CA GLN A 66 -10.29 11.43 -5.38
C GLN A 66 -10.03 9.97 -5.76
N PRO A 67 -10.93 9.32 -6.53
CA PRO A 67 -10.84 7.88 -6.81
C PRO A 67 -9.90 7.52 -7.98
N TYR A 68 -9.54 8.45 -8.85
CA TYR A 68 -8.63 8.28 -9.99
C TYR A 68 -7.90 9.58 -10.30
N TYR A 69 -6.79 9.52 -11.04
CA TYR A 69 -5.85 10.63 -11.21
C TYR A 69 -5.35 10.75 -12.65
N GLY A 70 -4.97 11.96 -13.03
CA GLY A 70 -4.14 12.21 -14.19
C GLY A 70 -2.65 12.05 -13.87
N VAL A 71 -1.80 11.81 -14.86
CA VAL A 71 -0.35 11.96 -14.67
C VAL A 71 -0.03 13.42 -14.36
N GLY A 72 0.96 13.66 -13.52
CA GLY A 72 1.26 14.99 -12.99
C GLY A 72 0.35 15.43 -11.84
N ASP A 73 -0.76 14.74 -11.59
CA ASP A 73 -1.59 15.01 -10.42
C ASP A 73 -0.87 14.62 -9.13
N THR A 74 -1.44 15.02 -8.01
CA THR A 74 -0.97 14.66 -6.69
C THR A 74 -2.06 13.91 -5.94
N ILE A 75 -1.74 12.71 -5.47
CA ILE A 75 -2.61 11.95 -4.57
C ILE A 75 -2.47 12.56 -3.18
N TRP A 76 -3.50 13.25 -2.71
CA TRP A 76 -3.60 13.70 -1.32
C TRP A 76 -4.27 12.64 -0.49
N PHE A 77 -3.74 12.37 0.69
CA PHE A 77 -4.31 11.34 1.55
C PHE A 77 -4.16 11.66 3.03
N ARG A 78 -5.09 11.13 3.79
CA ARG A 78 -4.97 10.95 5.24
C ARG A 78 -4.96 9.48 5.58
N ALA A 79 -4.01 9.06 6.41
CA ALA A 79 -3.96 7.70 6.92
C ALA A 79 -4.57 7.62 8.33
N TYR A 80 -5.43 6.64 8.51
CA TYR A 80 -6.03 6.28 9.79
C TYR A 80 -5.37 5.01 10.30
N LEU A 81 -4.40 5.16 11.21
CA LEU A 81 -3.78 4.06 11.92
C LEU A 81 -4.53 3.81 13.22
N THR A 82 -5.06 2.61 13.37
CA THR A 82 -5.92 2.24 14.50
C THR A 82 -5.50 0.93 15.12
N ASP A 83 -5.77 0.79 16.41
CA ASP A 83 -5.83 -0.53 17.03
C ASP A 83 -6.91 -1.40 16.35
N ALA A 84 -6.56 -2.62 16.01
CA ALA A 84 -7.40 -3.48 15.19
C ALA A 84 -8.68 -3.97 15.92
N VAL A 85 -8.72 -3.87 17.22
CA VAL A 85 -9.83 -4.33 18.08
C VAL A 85 -10.80 -3.20 18.33
N THR A 86 -10.27 -2.08 18.83
CA THR A 86 -11.08 -0.96 19.33
C THR A 86 -11.36 0.10 18.28
N HIS A 87 -10.62 0.10 17.16
CA HIS A 87 -10.57 1.14 16.13
C HIS A 87 -10.20 2.54 16.66
N ARG A 88 -9.71 2.64 17.88
CA ARG A 88 -9.17 3.90 18.40
C ARG A 88 -7.83 4.18 17.72
N PRO A 89 -7.46 5.46 17.56
CA PRO A 89 -6.16 5.81 17.00
C PRO A 89 -5.01 5.11 17.73
N ASP A 90 -4.14 4.44 16.99
CA ASP A 90 -2.94 3.82 17.53
C ASP A 90 -1.79 4.83 17.51
N THR A 91 -0.97 4.86 18.55
CA THR A 91 0.16 5.78 18.71
C THR A 91 1.51 5.08 18.82
N LEU A 92 1.55 3.76 18.65
CA LEU A 92 2.77 2.99 18.83
C LEU A 92 3.76 3.14 17.66
N SER A 93 3.26 3.07 16.42
CA SER A 93 4.08 3.31 15.23
C SER A 93 4.11 4.80 14.91
N ASN A 94 5.31 5.40 14.82
CA ASN A 94 5.48 6.83 14.58
C ASN A 94 5.58 7.21 13.10
N PHE A 95 5.65 6.24 12.20
CA PHE A 95 5.56 6.49 10.77
C PHE A 95 4.97 5.30 10.02
N ILE A 96 4.51 5.56 8.82
CA ILE A 96 3.91 4.59 7.92
C ILE A 96 4.68 4.57 6.60
N TYR A 97 4.59 3.45 5.91
CA TYR A 97 5.06 3.27 4.55
C TYR A 97 3.90 3.37 3.58
N VAL A 98 4.09 4.12 2.51
CA VAL A 98 3.13 4.26 1.41
C VAL A 98 3.85 3.97 0.11
N ASP A 99 3.49 2.87 -0.53
CA ASP A 99 4.09 2.37 -1.76
C ASP A 99 3.09 2.45 -2.91
N LEU A 100 3.55 2.86 -4.08
CA LEU A 100 2.81 2.78 -5.33
C LEU A 100 3.45 1.74 -6.24
N TYR A 101 2.66 0.79 -6.70
CA TYR A 101 3.07 -0.27 -7.62
C TYR A 101 2.33 -0.16 -8.94
N ASP A 102 3.01 -0.49 -10.03
CA ASP A 102 2.33 -0.71 -11.30
C ASP A 102 1.65 -2.10 -11.34
N ARG A 103 0.89 -2.35 -12.40
CA ARG A 103 0.20 -3.63 -12.59
C ARG A 103 1.17 -4.82 -12.73
N ALA A 104 2.43 -4.59 -13.15
CA ALA A 104 3.49 -5.60 -13.17
C ALA A 104 4.13 -5.83 -11.78
N LYS A 105 3.58 -5.25 -10.72
CA LYS A 105 4.07 -5.31 -9.34
C LYS A 105 5.45 -4.68 -9.14
N ARG A 106 5.87 -3.82 -10.07
CA ARG A 106 7.10 -3.04 -9.92
C ARG A 106 6.81 -1.84 -9.05
N LEU A 107 7.72 -1.58 -8.11
CA LEU A 107 7.62 -0.40 -7.26
C LEU A 107 7.88 0.86 -8.09
N VAL A 108 6.90 1.75 -8.15
CA VAL A 108 7.00 3.04 -8.82
C VAL A 108 7.61 4.08 -7.88
N THR A 109 7.06 4.17 -6.69
CA THR A 109 7.57 5.07 -5.65
C THR A 109 7.19 4.56 -4.27
N SER A 110 7.98 4.96 -3.27
CA SER A 110 7.75 4.63 -1.88
C SER A 110 8.00 5.86 -1.01
N ARG A 111 7.19 6.03 0.00
CA ARG A 111 7.25 7.18 0.90
C ARG A 111 7.14 6.73 2.35
N LYS A 112 7.93 7.38 3.22
CA LYS A 112 7.82 7.28 4.68
C LYS A 112 7.12 8.53 5.20
N ILE A 113 5.97 8.37 5.82
CA ILE A 113 5.18 9.47 6.34
C ILE A 113 5.28 9.46 7.86
N LYS A 114 5.88 10.51 8.41
CA LYS A 114 6.00 10.69 9.86
C LYS A 114 4.66 11.14 10.44
N ARG A 115 4.36 10.69 11.65
CA ARG A 115 3.24 11.19 12.44
C ARG A 115 3.51 12.64 12.83
N ASP A 116 2.55 13.51 12.59
CA ASP A 116 2.50 14.84 13.17
C ASP A 116 1.63 14.88 14.44
N SER A 117 1.40 16.06 14.99
CA SER A 117 0.55 16.23 16.18
C SER A 117 -0.92 15.86 15.96
N MET A 118 -1.36 15.80 14.70
CA MET A 118 -2.73 15.53 14.29
C MET A 118 -2.93 14.10 13.75
N GLY A 119 -1.85 13.42 13.34
CA GLY A 119 -1.91 12.07 12.78
C GLY A 119 -0.97 11.86 11.60
N PHE A 120 -1.47 11.28 10.52
CA PHE A 120 -0.72 11.05 9.30
C PHE A 120 -1.48 11.64 8.12
N ALA A 121 -0.96 12.71 7.55
CA ALA A 121 -1.44 13.25 6.28
C ALA A 121 -0.24 13.66 5.43
N ASN A 122 -0.34 13.44 4.14
CA ASN A 122 0.67 13.86 3.19
C ASN A 122 0.15 13.74 1.75
N CYS A 123 1.05 13.83 0.80
CA CYS A 123 0.74 13.67 -0.60
C CYS A 123 1.75 12.76 -1.32
N LEU A 124 1.34 12.25 -2.46
CA LEU A 124 2.17 11.49 -3.38
C LEU A 124 2.07 12.10 -4.77
N PRO A 125 3.03 12.94 -5.18
CA PRO A 125 3.08 13.49 -6.53
C PRO A 125 3.28 12.35 -7.55
N LEU A 126 2.49 12.38 -8.61
CA LEU A 126 2.60 11.44 -9.71
C LEU A 126 3.48 12.05 -10.81
N ALA A 127 4.52 11.34 -11.20
CA ALA A 127 5.40 11.81 -12.26
C ALA A 127 4.67 11.90 -13.60
N ASP A 128 5.00 12.90 -14.39
CA ASP A 128 4.46 13.08 -15.76
C ASP A 128 4.82 11.93 -16.71
N THR A 129 5.84 11.18 -16.34
CA THR A 129 6.35 10.03 -17.09
C THR A 129 5.58 8.73 -16.81
N LEU A 130 4.62 8.74 -15.91
CA LEU A 130 3.81 7.55 -15.61
C LEU A 130 2.92 7.16 -16.80
N PHE A 131 2.81 5.88 -17.04
CA PHE A 131 1.93 5.35 -18.06
C PHE A 131 0.47 5.33 -17.60
N SER A 132 -0.44 5.51 -18.56
CA SER A 132 -1.85 5.26 -18.30
C SER A 132 -2.08 3.80 -17.92
N GLY A 133 -2.77 3.56 -16.83
CA GLY A 133 -3.03 2.21 -16.37
C GLY A 133 -3.57 2.14 -14.96
N GLU A 134 -3.60 0.94 -14.45
CA GLU A 134 -4.02 0.63 -13.09
C GLU A 134 -2.80 0.42 -12.21
N TYR A 135 -2.83 1.04 -11.06
CA TYR A 135 -1.77 1.02 -10.05
C TYR A 135 -2.34 0.56 -8.71
N THR A 136 -1.51 -0.05 -7.90
CA THR A 136 -1.88 -0.45 -6.53
C THR A 136 -1.17 0.43 -5.52
N LEU A 137 -1.93 1.20 -4.76
CA LEU A 137 -1.46 1.93 -3.59
C LEU A 137 -1.52 1.00 -2.39
N ARG A 138 -0.39 0.82 -1.69
CA ARG A 138 -0.26 -0.01 -0.50
C ARG A 138 0.25 0.82 0.67
N ALA A 139 -0.30 0.59 1.87
CA ALA A 139 0.20 1.25 3.07
C ALA A 139 0.26 0.28 4.26
N TYR A 140 1.31 0.40 5.08
CA TYR A 140 1.56 -0.46 6.24
C TYR A 140 2.55 0.21 7.21
N THR A 141 2.69 -0.38 8.40
CA THR A 141 3.72 -0.06 9.41
C THR A 141 4.75 -1.18 9.50
N GLY A 142 5.90 -0.92 10.06
CA GLY A 142 6.90 -1.97 10.35
C GLY A 142 6.34 -3.05 11.28
N TRP A 143 5.51 -2.69 12.25
CA TRP A 143 4.86 -3.65 13.14
C TRP A 143 3.94 -4.64 12.41
N MET A 144 3.23 -4.16 11.37
CA MET A 144 2.34 -5.01 10.57
C MET A 144 3.08 -6.11 9.82
N LEU A 145 4.40 -6.01 9.61
CA LEU A 145 5.24 -7.05 8.99
C LEU A 145 5.33 -8.35 9.81
N ASN A 146 4.96 -8.30 11.09
CA ASN A 146 4.87 -9.52 11.93
C ASN A 146 3.69 -10.42 11.55
N PHE A 147 2.76 -9.92 10.74
CA PHE A 147 1.52 -10.58 10.37
C PHE A 147 1.45 -10.80 8.85
N ASP A 148 0.38 -11.42 8.40
CA ASP A 148 0.18 -11.66 6.97
C ASP A 148 0.05 -10.33 6.21
N ALA A 149 0.80 -10.19 5.10
CA ALA A 149 0.78 -9.01 4.23
C ALA A 149 -0.61 -8.71 3.63
N SER A 150 -1.52 -9.68 3.64
CA SER A 150 -2.92 -9.45 3.28
C SER A 150 -3.63 -8.48 4.25
N GLY A 151 -3.08 -8.24 5.45
CA GLY A 151 -3.56 -7.24 6.41
C GLY A 151 -3.19 -5.80 6.07
N PHE A 152 -2.31 -5.56 5.10
CA PHE A 152 -1.95 -4.21 4.68
C PHE A 152 -3.09 -3.55 3.91
N PHE A 153 -3.17 -2.23 4.02
CA PHE A 153 -4.08 -1.50 3.16
C PHE A 153 -3.64 -1.61 1.71
N GLN A 154 -4.55 -1.91 0.81
CA GLN A 154 -4.34 -1.89 -0.62
C GLN A 154 -5.55 -1.29 -1.33
N LYS A 155 -5.30 -0.41 -2.29
CA LYS A 155 -6.34 0.16 -3.16
C LYS A 155 -5.82 0.26 -4.58
N ASN A 156 -6.57 -0.31 -5.52
CA ASN A 156 -6.30 -0.10 -6.94
C ASN A 156 -6.83 1.27 -7.35
N ILE A 157 -6.01 2.03 -8.05
CA ILE A 157 -6.33 3.35 -8.61
C ILE A 157 -6.01 3.37 -10.10
N VAL A 158 -6.77 4.14 -10.86
CA VAL A 158 -6.50 4.37 -12.28
C VAL A 158 -5.78 5.70 -12.44
N ILE A 159 -4.64 5.67 -13.13
CA ILE A 159 -3.88 6.87 -13.50
C ILE A 159 -3.94 6.97 -15.03
N GLY A 160 -4.38 8.11 -15.55
CA GLY A 160 -4.56 8.34 -16.97
C GLY A 160 -3.72 9.52 -17.48
N GLN A 161 -3.25 9.43 -18.70
CA GLN A 161 -2.62 10.55 -19.39
C GLN A 161 -3.67 11.36 -20.14
N ASN A 162 -3.60 12.69 -20.02
CA ASN A 162 -4.52 13.60 -20.72
C ASN A 162 -4.33 13.56 -22.25
N ILE A 163 -3.11 13.31 -22.71
CA ILE A 163 -2.80 13.20 -24.12
C ILE A 163 -1.83 12.02 -24.31
N SER A 164 -2.36 10.82 -24.50
CA SER A 164 -1.54 9.75 -25.04
C SER A 164 -1.34 9.98 -26.54
N LYS A 165 -0.10 10.25 -26.95
CA LYS A 165 0.26 10.40 -28.37
C LYS A 165 0.15 9.09 -29.13
N VAL A 166 0.21 7.97 -28.41
CA VAL A 166 0.15 6.63 -28.94
C VAL A 166 -0.92 5.86 -28.21
N ARG A 167 -1.96 5.46 -28.91
CA ARG A 167 -2.98 4.54 -28.43
C ARG A 167 -2.60 3.12 -28.78
N HIS A 168 -3.08 2.15 -28.03
CA HIS A 168 -2.93 0.76 -28.40
C HIS A 168 -4.25 0.02 -28.23
N SER A 169 -4.42 -1.02 -29.01
CA SER A 169 -5.49 -2.01 -28.84
C SER A 169 -4.89 -3.40 -28.87
N VAL A 170 -5.51 -4.30 -28.10
CA VAL A 170 -5.04 -5.68 -27.98
C VAL A 170 -6.12 -6.61 -28.50
N THR A 171 -5.73 -7.53 -29.35
CA THR A 171 -6.58 -8.65 -29.80
C THR A 171 -5.80 -9.94 -29.68
N TYR A 172 -6.49 -11.06 -29.52
CA TYR A 172 -5.87 -12.36 -29.32
C TYR A 172 -6.21 -13.27 -30.48
N THR A 173 -5.24 -14.07 -30.88
CA THR A 173 -5.40 -15.28 -31.68
C THR A 173 -5.00 -16.46 -30.82
N ASP A 174 -5.25 -17.70 -31.27
CA ASP A 174 -4.98 -18.92 -30.46
C ASP A 174 -3.58 -19.02 -29.86
N LYS A 175 -2.57 -18.41 -30.51
CA LYS A 175 -1.17 -18.52 -30.09
C LYS A 175 -0.45 -17.17 -29.96
N ARG A 176 -1.11 -16.05 -30.21
CA ARG A 176 -0.46 -14.73 -30.25
C ARG A 176 -1.35 -13.63 -29.72
N MET A 177 -0.75 -12.71 -29.01
CA MET A 177 -1.32 -11.41 -28.70
C MET A 177 -0.93 -10.44 -29.81
N VAL A 178 -1.88 -9.76 -30.40
CA VAL A 178 -1.69 -8.75 -31.44
C VAL A 178 -1.91 -7.39 -30.81
N VAL A 179 -0.84 -6.60 -30.67
CA VAL A 179 -0.92 -5.25 -30.11
C VAL A 179 -0.77 -4.26 -31.26
N ARG A 180 -1.80 -3.46 -31.51
CA ARG A 180 -1.80 -2.39 -32.52
C ARG A 180 -1.56 -1.06 -31.88
N PHE A 181 -0.67 -0.29 -32.46
CA PHE A 181 -0.34 1.06 -32.02
C PHE A 181 -0.79 2.09 -33.06
N LEU A 182 -1.51 3.10 -32.57
CA LEU A 182 -2.05 4.20 -33.35
C LEU A 182 -1.51 5.53 -32.81
N ASP A 183 -1.28 6.50 -33.68
CA ASP A 183 -0.97 7.86 -33.24
C ASP A 183 -2.22 8.59 -32.71
N ARG A 184 -2.06 9.83 -32.24
CA ARG A 184 -3.17 10.67 -31.72
C ARG A 184 -4.26 10.96 -32.76
N TYR A 185 -3.98 10.76 -34.04
CA TYR A 185 -4.92 10.93 -35.15
C TYR A 185 -5.49 9.61 -35.64
N GLU A 186 -5.36 8.56 -34.84
CA GLU A 186 -5.81 7.18 -35.13
C GLU A 186 -5.14 6.53 -36.35
N ARG A 187 -3.99 7.06 -36.79
CA ARG A 187 -3.21 6.47 -37.89
C ARG A 187 -2.26 5.41 -37.34
N PRO A 188 -2.11 4.27 -38.04
CA PRO A 188 -1.21 3.21 -37.61
C PRO A 188 0.26 3.67 -37.58
N LEU A 189 0.97 3.34 -36.51
CA LEU A 189 2.40 3.46 -36.38
C LEU A 189 3.07 2.37 -37.22
N SER A 190 2.98 2.47 -38.54
CA SER A 190 3.52 1.43 -39.43
C SER A 190 5.04 1.57 -39.67
N LYS A 191 5.68 0.44 -40.03
CA LYS A 191 7.11 0.35 -40.47
C LYS A 191 8.14 0.74 -39.40
N LYS A 192 7.73 1.06 -38.16
CA LYS A 192 8.64 1.30 -37.05
C LYS A 192 9.19 0.00 -36.51
N GLU A 193 10.43 0.03 -36.00
CA GLU A 193 11.00 -1.10 -35.32
C GLU A 193 10.41 -1.21 -33.90
N ALA A 194 9.98 -2.41 -33.53
CA ALA A 194 9.45 -2.72 -32.23
C ALA A 194 10.16 -3.93 -31.65
N SER A 195 10.60 -3.85 -30.41
CA SER A 195 11.07 -4.98 -29.62
C SER A 195 10.12 -5.27 -28.49
N PHE A 196 10.04 -6.51 -28.06
CA PHE A 196 9.29 -6.89 -26.87
C PHE A 196 10.07 -7.86 -26.02
N ASP A 197 9.89 -7.74 -24.71
CA ASP A 197 10.31 -8.70 -23.69
C ASP A 197 9.07 -9.24 -22.99
N LEU A 198 8.94 -10.54 -22.92
CA LEU A 198 7.81 -11.26 -22.31
C LEU A 198 8.20 -11.75 -20.93
N TYR A 199 7.32 -11.52 -19.95
CA TYR A 199 7.52 -11.89 -18.57
C TYR A 199 6.32 -12.66 -18.00
N ASP A 200 6.56 -13.56 -17.06
CA ASP A 200 5.50 -14.17 -16.27
C ASP A 200 4.96 -13.20 -15.18
N LYS A 201 3.94 -13.64 -14.46
CA LYS A 201 3.33 -12.89 -13.35
C LYS A 201 4.30 -12.52 -12.20
N ASN A 202 5.45 -13.17 -12.12
CA ASN A 202 6.47 -12.96 -11.09
C ASN A 202 7.65 -12.12 -11.61
N GLY A 203 7.59 -11.69 -12.87
CA GLY A 203 8.66 -10.92 -13.51
C GLY A 203 9.80 -11.78 -14.08
N LYS A 204 9.65 -13.11 -14.14
CA LYS A 204 10.62 -14.00 -14.78
C LYS A 204 10.52 -13.81 -16.30
N HIS A 205 11.64 -13.55 -16.94
CA HIS A 205 11.73 -13.43 -18.38
C HIS A 205 11.40 -14.76 -19.08
N LEU A 206 10.48 -14.72 -20.03
CA LEU A 206 10.00 -15.87 -20.79
C LEU A 206 10.51 -15.89 -22.24
N GLY A 207 10.84 -14.73 -22.80
CA GLY A 207 11.32 -14.60 -24.17
C GLY A 207 11.32 -13.16 -24.65
N SER A 208 11.97 -12.92 -25.76
CA SER A 208 12.05 -11.60 -26.39
C SER A 208 11.96 -11.73 -27.93
N GLY A 209 11.68 -10.62 -28.59
CA GLY A 209 11.66 -10.56 -30.04
C GLY A 209 11.73 -9.14 -30.56
N THR A 210 12.22 -8.99 -31.80
CA THR A 210 12.24 -7.73 -32.53
C THR A 210 11.57 -7.92 -33.85
N GLN A 211 10.71 -6.98 -34.26
CA GLN A 211 10.00 -7.02 -35.53
C GLN A 211 9.64 -5.60 -35.96
N ARG A 212 9.36 -5.40 -37.25
CA ARG A 212 8.77 -4.15 -37.75
C ARG A 212 7.26 -4.19 -37.58
N LEU A 213 6.69 -3.09 -37.13
CA LEU A 213 5.23 -2.92 -37.05
C LEU A 213 4.63 -3.11 -38.45
N SER A 214 3.54 -3.84 -38.53
CA SER A 214 2.80 -4.08 -39.78
C SER A 214 2.23 -2.78 -40.36
N SER A 215 1.63 -2.84 -41.54
CA SER A 215 0.89 -1.71 -42.13
C SER A 215 -0.24 -1.20 -41.26
N THR A 216 -0.78 -2.07 -40.38
CA THR A 216 -1.82 -1.71 -39.40
C THR A 216 -1.26 -1.29 -38.05
N GLY A 217 0.04 -1.08 -37.91
CA GLY A 217 0.71 -0.72 -36.67
C GLY A 217 0.80 -1.87 -35.66
N ALA A 218 0.69 -3.13 -36.10
CA ALA A 218 0.63 -4.27 -35.18
C ALA A 218 2.01 -4.89 -34.91
N VAL A 219 2.22 -5.28 -33.65
CA VAL A 219 3.26 -6.21 -33.19
C VAL A 219 2.63 -7.51 -32.75
N LEU A 220 3.27 -8.63 -33.05
CA LEU A 220 2.81 -9.98 -32.73
C LEU A 220 3.67 -10.54 -31.58
N VAL A 221 3.07 -10.71 -30.42
CA VAL A 221 3.73 -11.28 -29.25
C VAL A 221 3.25 -12.73 -29.07
N PRO A 222 4.14 -13.74 -29.04
CA PRO A 222 3.73 -15.10 -28.81
C PRO A 222 3.16 -15.25 -27.41
N LEU A 223 2.06 -16.01 -27.28
CA LEU A 223 1.50 -16.32 -25.96
C LEU A 223 2.31 -17.47 -25.33
N PRO A 224 2.68 -17.36 -24.06
CA PRO A 224 3.21 -18.48 -23.31
C PRO A 224 2.11 -19.55 -23.15
N GLY A 225 2.48 -20.80 -22.91
CA GLY A 225 1.49 -21.88 -22.70
C GLY A 225 0.48 -21.56 -21.59
N ASP A 226 -0.69 -22.17 -21.63
CA ASP A 226 -1.88 -21.81 -20.83
C ASP A 226 -1.63 -21.56 -19.34
N SER A 227 -0.79 -22.35 -18.70
CA SER A 227 -0.46 -22.16 -17.27
C SER A 227 0.44 -20.94 -17.00
N ALA A 228 1.28 -20.54 -17.96
CA ALA A 228 2.19 -19.40 -17.83
C ALA A 228 1.56 -18.08 -18.30
N SER A 229 0.44 -18.13 -19.00
CA SER A 229 -0.24 -16.94 -19.56
C SER A 229 -0.94 -16.09 -18.49
N ARG A 230 -1.34 -16.67 -17.36
CA ARG A 230 -2.08 -15.93 -16.32
C ARG A 230 -1.22 -14.87 -15.65
N GLY A 231 -1.53 -13.59 -15.93
CA GLY A 231 -0.82 -12.44 -15.38
C GLY A 231 0.55 -12.19 -15.99
N ALA A 232 0.89 -12.85 -17.11
CA ALA A 232 2.05 -12.54 -17.91
C ALA A 232 1.89 -11.16 -18.58
N TYR A 233 3.00 -10.54 -18.93
CA TYR A 233 2.98 -9.24 -19.62
C TYR A 233 4.14 -9.11 -20.59
N ALA A 234 3.95 -8.26 -21.58
CA ALA A 234 4.98 -7.90 -22.55
C ALA A 234 5.36 -6.42 -22.40
N ASP A 235 6.64 -6.15 -22.22
CA ASP A 235 7.20 -4.80 -22.32
C ASP A 235 7.60 -4.53 -23.77
N ILE A 236 6.83 -3.69 -24.47
CA ILE A 236 7.02 -3.37 -25.88
C ILE A 236 7.70 -2.01 -25.99
N ARG A 237 8.77 -1.95 -26.79
CA ARG A 237 9.51 -0.74 -27.11
C ARG A 237 9.41 -0.49 -28.61
N ILE A 238 9.08 0.74 -28.98
CA ILE A 238 8.96 1.16 -30.39
C ILE A 238 9.90 2.32 -30.64
N SER A 239 10.82 2.19 -31.59
CA SER A 239 11.69 3.27 -32.03
C SER A 239 10.90 4.24 -32.90
N ILE A 240 10.56 5.42 -32.36
CA ILE A 240 9.80 6.45 -33.12
C ILE A 240 10.74 7.30 -33.97
N ARG A 241 11.89 7.70 -33.42
CA ARG A 241 12.99 8.40 -34.07
C ARG A 241 14.31 7.78 -33.60
N GLU A 242 15.44 8.16 -34.24
CA GLU A 242 16.75 7.62 -33.85
C GLU A 242 17.06 7.76 -32.37
N ASP A 243 16.57 8.82 -31.72
CA ASP A 243 16.83 9.13 -30.30
C ASP A 243 15.59 8.97 -29.39
N SER A 244 14.48 8.44 -29.89
CA SER A 244 13.25 8.33 -29.07
C SER A 244 12.61 6.95 -29.15
N VAL A 245 12.47 6.31 -27.99
CA VAL A 245 11.86 5.00 -27.84
C VAL A 245 10.57 5.12 -27.03
N PHE A 246 9.44 4.76 -27.64
CA PHE A 246 8.18 4.60 -26.91
C PHE A 246 8.15 3.23 -26.23
N ARG A 247 7.78 3.19 -24.96
CA ARG A 247 7.68 1.94 -24.18
C ARG A 247 6.27 1.73 -23.67
N ARG A 248 5.79 0.49 -23.74
CA ARG A 248 4.46 0.12 -23.24
C ARG A 248 4.48 -1.29 -22.65
N THR A 249 3.97 -1.42 -21.42
CA THR A 249 3.68 -2.71 -20.80
C THR A 249 2.25 -3.11 -21.16
N VAL A 250 2.09 -4.27 -21.78
CA VAL A 250 0.80 -4.84 -22.18
C VAL A 250 0.61 -6.15 -21.45
N PHE A 251 -0.48 -6.27 -20.68
CA PHE A 251 -0.79 -7.48 -19.93
C PHE A 251 -1.53 -8.49 -20.79
N ILE A 252 -1.16 -9.75 -20.66
CA ILE A 252 -1.86 -10.86 -21.28
C ILE A 252 -3.08 -11.14 -20.40
N GLU A 253 -4.25 -10.81 -20.91
CA GLU A 253 -5.50 -11.13 -20.23
C GLU A 253 -5.83 -12.60 -20.46
N PRO A 254 -6.22 -13.32 -19.41
CA PRO A 254 -6.66 -14.71 -19.58
C PRO A 254 -7.89 -14.75 -20.48
N PRO A 255 -8.06 -15.78 -21.28
CA PRO A 255 -9.26 -15.94 -22.10
C PRO A 255 -10.49 -15.84 -21.20
N ARG A 256 -11.46 -14.99 -21.59
CA ARG A 256 -12.71 -14.77 -20.84
C ARG A 256 -13.59 -16.03 -20.75
N ALA A 257 -13.23 -17.07 -21.45
CA ALA A 257 -13.98 -18.29 -21.65
C ALA A 257 -13.83 -19.33 -20.53
N SER A 258 -13.62 -18.91 -19.29
CA SER A 258 -13.63 -19.83 -18.15
C SER A 258 -14.15 -19.14 -16.89
N PHE A 259 -14.62 -19.93 -15.94
CA PHE A 259 -14.94 -19.47 -14.59
C PHE A 259 -14.66 -20.59 -13.61
N ASP A 260 -14.46 -20.21 -12.36
CA ASP A 260 -14.26 -21.09 -11.23
C ASP A 260 -15.46 -21.00 -10.30
N ILE A 261 -15.89 -22.12 -9.74
CA ILE A 261 -16.98 -22.15 -8.76
C ILE A 261 -16.59 -23.02 -7.58
N GLN A 262 -16.83 -22.50 -6.38
CA GLN A 262 -16.59 -23.21 -5.12
C GLN A 262 -17.89 -23.34 -4.36
N PHE A 263 -18.14 -24.54 -3.82
CA PHE A 263 -19.28 -24.82 -2.96
C PHE A 263 -18.85 -24.90 -1.51
N LEU A 264 -19.56 -24.20 -0.65
CA LEU A 264 -19.22 -23.92 0.73
C LEU A 264 -20.43 -24.26 1.62
N PRO A 265 -20.48 -25.47 2.18
CA PRO A 265 -21.54 -25.83 3.10
C PRO A 265 -21.53 -24.92 4.33
N GLU A 266 -22.67 -24.45 4.77
CA GLU A 266 -22.79 -23.69 5.99
C GLU A 266 -22.30 -24.51 7.20
N GLY A 267 -21.34 -23.97 7.97
CA GLY A 267 -20.66 -24.69 9.03
C GLY A 267 -19.43 -25.47 8.57
N GLY A 268 -19.08 -25.39 7.28
CA GLY A 268 -17.82 -25.94 6.72
C GLY A 268 -17.90 -27.38 6.20
N GLU A 269 -18.77 -28.22 6.72
CA GLU A 269 -18.90 -29.65 6.34
C GLU A 269 -20.31 -29.97 5.84
N LEU A 270 -20.41 -30.88 4.86
CA LEU A 270 -21.67 -31.54 4.54
C LEU A 270 -21.90 -32.68 5.51
N VAL A 271 -23.02 -32.63 6.21
CA VAL A 271 -23.35 -33.57 7.27
C VAL A 271 -24.54 -34.41 6.84
N GLY A 272 -24.44 -35.74 6.90
CA GLY A 272 -25.57 -36.65 6.71
C GLY A 272 -26.65 -36.36 7.75
N SER A 273 -27.82 -35.93 7.28
CA SER A 273 -28.93 -35.53 8.14
C SER A 273 -30.23 -35.54 7.38
N ASP A 274 -31.35 -35.83 8.06
CA ASP A 274 -32.70 -35.70 7.51
C ASP A 274 -33.15 -34.23 7.39
N MET A 275 -32.34 -33.28 7.85
CA MET A 275 -32.63 -31.86 7.82
C MET A 275 -31.88 -31.18 6.68
N PRO A 276 -32.52 -30.21 6.00
CA PRO A 276 -31.83 -29.45 4.95
C PRO A 276 -30.70 -28.58 5.52
N GLN A 277 -29.57 -28.58 4.83
CA GLN A 277 -28.40 -27.75 5.06
C GLN A 277 -28.26 -26.72 3.96
N ILE A 278 -27.86 -25.49 4.30
CA ILE A 278 -27.53 -24.46 3.32
C ILE A 278 -26.15 -24.77 2.72
N VAL A 279 -26.07 -24.80 1.40
CA VAL A 279 -24.81 -24.81 0.65
C VAL A 279 -24.71 -23.50 -0.09
N ALA A 280 -23.76 -22.67 0.31
CA ALA A 280 -23.41 -21.47 -0.44
C ALA A 280 -22.41 -21.77 -1.55
N PHE A 281 -22.34 -20.90 -2.54
CA PHE A 281 -21.32 -20.98 -3.58
C PHE A 281 -20.84 -19.59 -3.97
N ARG A 282 -19.65 -19.56 -4.54
CA ARG A 282 -19.04 -18.38 -5.13
C ARG A 282 -18.43 -18.74 -6.47
N ALA A 283 -18.82 -18.03 -7.51
CA ALA A 283 -18.30 -18.17 -8.85
C ALA A 283 -17.52 -16.91 -9.25
N VAL A 284 -16.32 -17.10 -9.81
CA VAL A 284 -15.43 -16.00 -10.22
C VAL A 284 -14.84 -16.28 -11.59
N ARG A 285 -14.61 -15.23 -12.35
CA ARG A 285 -13.84 -15.27 -13.60
C ARG A 285 -12.33 -15.39 -13.30
N PRO A 286 -11.50 -15.71 -14.28
CA PRO A 286 -10.06 -15.81 -14.11
C PRO A 286 -9.38 -14.50 -13.65
N ASP A 287 -9.98 -13.35 -13.94
CA ASP A 287 -9.53 -12.03 -13.48
C ASP A 287 -9.97 -11.75 -12.03
N GLY A 288 -10.71 -12.63 -11.39
CA GLY A 288 -11.24 -12.48 -10.03
C GLY A 288 -12.56 -11.72 -9.95
N SER A 289 -13.10 -11.24 -11.06
CA SER A 289 -14.42 -10.61 -11.10
C SER A 289 -15.54 -11.64 -10.89
N PRO A 290 -16.71 -11.23 -10.36
CA PRO A 290 -17.86 -12.10 -10.19
C PRO A 290 -18.33 -12.74 -11.49
N ALA A 291 -18.76 -14.00 -11.44
CA ALA A 291 -19.39 -14.72 -12.54
C ALA A 291 -20.83 -15.09 -12.16
N GLU A 292 -21.80 -14.52 -12.88
CA GLU A 292 -23.21 -14.84 -12.66
C GLU A 292 -23.54 -16.19 -13.30
N VAL A 293 -23.73 -17.20 -12.49
CA VAL A 293 -23.92 -18.59 -12.92
C VAL A 293 -25.26 -19.16 -12.51
N GLN A 294 -25.72 -20.17 -13.24
CA GLN A 294 -26.82 -21.02 -12.86
C GLN A 294 -26.45 -22.49 -13.07
N GLY A 295 -27.13 -23.39 -12.39
CA GLY A 295 -26.81 -24.80 -12.54
C GLY A 295 -27.73 -25.73 -11.75
N TYR A 296 -27.33 -26.99 -11.75
CA TYR A 296 -28.02 -28.04 -11.01
C TYR A 296 -27.04 -28.97 -10.34
N LEU A 297 -27.53 -29.62 -9.29
CA LEU A 297 -26.78 -30.58 -8.49
C LEU A 297 -27.29 -31.98 -8.80
N LEU A 298 -26.39 -32.90 -9.07
CA LEU A 298 -26.63 -34.31 -9.32
C LEU A 298 -26.17 -35.14 -8.11
N ASN A 299 -26.93 -36.17 -7.80
CA ASN A 299 -26.53 -37.22 -6.88
C ASN A 299 -25.68 -38.30 -7.57
N GLY A 300 -25.26 -39.36 -6.84
CA GLY A 300 -24.51 -40.47 -7.38
C GLY A 300 -25.24 -41.25 -8.47
N GLY A 301 -26.57 -41.21 -8.50
CA GLY A 301 -27.44 -41.79 -9.54
C GLY A 301 -27.65 -40.90 -10.76
N ASN A 302 -27.04 -39.69 -10.80
CA ASN A 302 -27.26 -38.65 -11.80
C ASN A 302 -28.69 -38.02 -11.79
N ASP A 303 -29.45 -38.16 -10.71
CA ASP A 303 -30.67 -37.42 -10.53
C ASP A 303 -30.43 -36.00 -10.10
N THR A 304 -31.23 -35.04 -10.61
CA THR A 304 -31.14 -33.68 -10.17
C THR A 304 -31.77 -33.49 -8.79
N VAL A 305 -30.97 -33.20 -7.77
CA VAL A 305 -31.44 -33.04 -6.38
C VAL A 305 -31.65 -31.60 -5.96
N ALA A 306 -31.00 -30.64 -6.65
CA ALA A 306 -31.15 -29.20 -6.41
C ALA A 306 -30.84 -28.39 -7.66
N ARG A 307 -31.38 -27.17 -7.71
CA ARG A 307 -30.98 -26.14 -8.69
C ARG A 307 -30.46 -24.92 -7.97
N PHE A 308 -29.53 -24.20 -8.59
CA PHE A 308 -28.93 -23.01 -8.02
C PHE A 308 -28.72 -21.93 -9.07
N ARG A 309 -28.66 -20.69 -8.63
CA ARG A 309 -28.29 -19.53 -9.45
C ARG A 309 -27.61 -18.48 -8.57
N SER A 310 -26.78 -17.64 -9.17
CA SER A 310 -26.20 -16.48 -8.50
C SER A 310 -27.30 -15.52 -8.06
N GLU A 311 -27.19 -15.01 -6.83
CA GLU A 311 -28.12 -14.08 -6.23
C GLU A 311 -27.51 -12.68 -6.13
N HIS A 312 -26.19 -12.61 -5.94
CA HIS A 312 -25.43 -11.37 -5.86
C HIS A 312 -23.94 -11.59 -6.11
N ASP A 313 -23.35 -10.85 -7.05
CA ASP A 313 -21.90 -10.84 -7.34
C ASP A 313 -21.28 -12.25 -7.42
N GLY A 314 -21.88 -13.12 -8.21
CA GLY A 314 -21.41 -14.49 -8.39
C GLY A 314 -21.61 -15.40 -7.18
N MET A 315 -22.22 -14.91 -6.12
CA MET A 315 -22.57 -15.67 -4.93
C MET A 315 -24.04 -16.10 -4.93
N GLY A 316 -24.33 -17.24 -4.35
CA GLY A 316 -25.68 -17.72 -4.14
C GLY A 316 -25.68 -18.85 -3.13
N ARG A 317 -26.87 -19.39 -2.85
CA ARG A 317 -27.07 -20.51 -1.93
C ARG A 317 -28.26 -21.36 -2.35
N PHE A 318 -28.25 -22.59 -1.92
CA PHE A 318 -29.38 -23.54 -2.09
C PHE A 318 -29.48 -24.45 -0.87
N LEU A 319 -30.59 -25.13 -0.75
CA LEU A 319 -30.84 -26.15 0.27
C LEU A 319 -30.50 -27.54 -0.30
N LEU A 320 -29.80 -28.34 0.48
CA LEU A 320 -29.50 -29.74 0.21
C LEU A 320 -29.79 -30.55 1.48
N THR A 321 -30.44 -31.70 1.36
CA THR A 321 -30.53 -32.70 2.41
C THR A 321 -29.52 -33.79 2.10
N PRO A 322 -28.28 -33.72 2.66
CA PRO A 322 -27.23 -34.65 2.33
C PRO A 322 -27.53 -36.01 2.93
N ARG A 323 -27.43 -37.09 2.11
CA ARG A 323 -27.55 -38.46 2.57
C ARG A 323 -26.19 -39.04 2.87
N GLU A 324 -26.13 -39.87 3.88
CA GLU A 324 -24.91 -40.60 4.25
C GLU A 324 -24.35 -41.38 3.04
N SER A 325 -23.03 -41.36 2.89
CA SER A 325 -22.29 -42.05 1.84
C SER A 325 -22.65 -41.66 0.39
N GLU A 326 -23.43 -40.57 0.20
CA GLU A 326 -23.77 -40.07 -1.14
C GLU A 326 -22.78 -39.02 -1.60
N SER A 327 -22.44 -39.04 -2.88
CA SER A 327 -21.60 -38.04 -3.53
C SER A 327 -22.48 -37.10 -4.38
N TYR A 328 -22.10 -35.84 -4.39
CA TYR A 328 -22.83 -34.81 -5.15
C TYR A 328 -21.89 -34.11 -6.13
N ARG A 329 -22.39 -33.84 -7.33
CA ARG A 329 -21.68 -33.14 -8.40
C ARG A 329 -22.53 -32.02 -8.96
N ALA A 330 -22.03 -30.84 -8.94
CA ALA A 330 -22.66 -29.66 -9.53
C ALA A 330 -22.25 -29.48 -10.99
N VAL A 331 -23.19 -29.09 -11.82
CA VAL A 331 -22.94 -28.61 -13.18
C VAL A 331 -23.40 -27.16 -13.24
N ALA A 332 -22.45 -26.25 -13.42
CA ALA A 332 -22.67 -24.81 -13.46
C ALA A 332 -22.50 -24.27 -14.88
N PHE A 333 -23.28 -23.29 -15.25
CA PHE A 333 -23.28 -22.65 -16.56
C PHE A 333 -23.07 -21.14 -16.43
N LEU A 334 -22.25 -20.61 -17.32
CA LEU A 334 -22.06 -19.19 -17.58
C LEU A 334 -22.15 -18.97 -19.09
N ASP A 335 -23.27 -18.43 -19.55
CA ASP A 335 -23.58 -18.35 -20.98
C ASP A 335 -23.46 -19.73 -21.68
N THR A 336 -22.55 -19.89 -22.63
CA THR A 336 -22.27 -21.15 -23.32
C THR A 336 -21.25 -22.06 -22.62
N LEU A 337 -20.63 -21.58 -21.53
CA LEU A 337 -19.62 -22.33 -20.80
C LEU A 337 -20.25 -23.20 -19.73
N SER A 338 -19.69 -24.37 -19.52
CA SER A 338 -20.11 -25.28 -18.44
C SER A 338 -18.90 -25.78 -17.68
N VAL A 339 -19.04 -25.89 -16.36
CA VAL A 339 -18.03 -26.45 -15.46
C VAL A 339 -18.71 -27.46 -14.55
N SER A 340 -18.08 -28.63 -14.38
CA SER A 340 -18.55 -29.69 -13.49
C SER A 340 -17.60 -29.79 -12.28
N VAL A 341 -18.16 -29.67 -11.05
CA VAL A 341 -17.41 -29.68 -9.80
C VAL A 341 -18.06 -30.59 -8.79
N SER A 342 -17.29 -31.42 -8.13
CA SER A 342 -17.78 -32.25 -7.01
C SER A 342 -17.92 -31.39 -5.75
N LEU A 343 -19.00 -31.56 -5.01
CA LEU A 343 -19.16 -31.00 -3.69
C LEU A 343 -18.22 -31.67 -2.69
N PRO A 344 -17.97 -31.05 -1.52
CA PRO A 344 -17.30 -31.74 -0.41
C PRO A 344 -18.01 -33.05 -0.07
N ALA A 345 -17.25 -34.05 0.39
CA ALA A 345 -17.81 -35.31 0.79
C ALA A 345 -18.73 -35.19 1.99
N VAL A 346 -19.83 -35.93 2.02
CA VAL A 346 -20.70 -36.03 3.21
C VAL A 346 -19.95 -36.76 4.32
N ARG A 347 -20.02 -36.20 5.54
CA ARG A 347 -19.33 -36.74 6.73
C ARG A 347 -20.32 -37.08 7.84
N ASP A 348 -20.35 -38.36 8.22
CA ASP A 348 -21.28 -38.85 9.23
C ASP A 348 -20.87 -38.48 10.67
N ASN A 349 -19.61 -38.24 10.91
CA ASN A 349 -19.07 -37.88 12.25
C ASN A 349 -18.78 -36.36 12.41
N ALA A 350 -19.30 -35.52 11.53
CA ALA A 350 -19.15 -34.07 11.59
C ALA A 350 -20.39 -33.41 12.19
N CYS A 351 -20.26 -32.14 12.47
CA CYS A 351 -21.36 -31.25 12.79
C CYS A 351 -21.27 -29.95 12.00
N ALA A 352 -22.40 -29.34 11.73
CA ALA A 352 -22.50 -28.08 11.02
C ALA A 352 -23.34 -27.08 11.82
N LEU A 353 -22.85 -25.86 11.93
CA LEU A 353 -23.52 -24.76 12.62
C LEU A 353 -24.31 -23.94 11.60
N GLN A 354 -25.62 -24.05 11.65
CA GLN A 354 -26.52 -23.19 10.88
C GLN A 354 -26.96 -21.98 11.69
N VAL A 355 -27.10 -20.85 11.03
CA VAL A 355 -27.48 -19.59 11.67
C VAL A 355 -28.52 -18.85 10.85
N VAL A 356 -29.55 -18.40 11.55
CA VAL A 356 -30.56 -17.48 10.99
C VAL A 356 -30.53 -16.19 11.79
N GLN A 357 -30.24 -15.08 11.14
CA GLN A 357 -30.17 -13.77 11.74
C GLN A 357 -31.56 -13.13 11.79
N GLY A 358 -32.02 -12.76 12.98
CA GLY A 358 -33.18 -11.91 13.22
C GLY A 358 -32.79 -10.45 13.46
N PRO A 359 -33.76 -9.55 13.67
CA PRO A 359 -33.48 -8.12 13.88
C PRO A 359 -32.65 -7.81 15.15
N ARG A 360 -32.78 -8.60 16.19
CA ARG A 360 -32.10 -8.42 17.49
C ARG A 360 -31.60 -9.71 18.10
N ASP A 361 -31.63 -10.78 17.34
CA ASP A 361 -31.18 -12.11 17.77
C ASP A 361 -30.51 -12.87 16.62
N ILE A 362 -29.80 -13.90 16.99
CA ILE A 362 -29.25 -14.94 16.12
C ILE A 362 -29.80 -16.25 16.64
N ARG A 363 -30.54 -16.94 15.81
CA ARG A 363 -30.98 -18.32 16.10
C ARG A 363 -30.01 -19.27 15.44
N TYR A 364 -29.49 -20.21 16.21
CA TYR A 364 -28.59 -21.23 15.69
C TYR A 364 -29.18 -22.62 15.83
N ARG A 365 -28.76 -23.52 14.96
CA ARG A 365 -29.01 -24.95 14.98
C ARG A 365 -27.72 -25.70 14.66
N ILE A 366 -27.48 -26.79 15.35
CA ILE A 366 -26.34 -27.65 15.08
C ILE A 366 -26.90 -28.93 14.45
N LEU A 367 -26.42 -29.26 13.23
CA LEU A 367 -26.74 -30.48 12.50
C LEU A 367 -25.67 -31.54 12.76
N GLY A 368 -26.03 -32.82 12.58
CA GLY A 368 -25.16 -33.97 12.72
C GLY A 368 -24.77 -34.31 14.16
N LYS A 369 -23.54 -34.75 14.37
CA LYS A 369 -23.09 -35.21 15.69
C LYS A 369 -22.72 -34.08 16.62
N VAL A 370 -23.68 -33.63 17.41
CA VAL A 370 -23.46 -32.58 18.39
C VAL A 370 -22.46 -33.05 19.45
N PRO A 371 -21.43 -32.25 19.82
CA PRO A 371 -20.51 -32.61 20.89
C PRO A 371 -21.24 -32.78 22.23
N ALA A 372 -20.93 -33.85 22.96
CA ALA A 372 -21.58 -34.16 24.23
C ALA A 372 -21.42 -33.07 25.29
N SER A 373 -20.33 -32.32 25.26
CA SER A 373 -20.02 -31.17 26.12
C SER A 373 -19.43 -30.05 25.27
N GLY A 374 -20.15 -29.55 24.26
CA GLY A 374 -19.72 -28.48 23.39
C GLY A 374 -19.71 -27.11 24.04
N LEU A 375 -18.97 -26.19 23.47
CA LEU A 375 -19.01 -24.79 23.85
C LEU A 375 -19.12 -23.94 22.56
N LEU A 376 -20.17 -23.14 22.46
CA LEU A 376 -20.30 -22.13 21.41
C LEU A 376 -19.56 -20.88 21.86
N VAL A 377 -18.48 -20.59 21.16
CA VAL A 377 -17.60 -19.44 21.39
C VAL A 377 -17.91 -18.37 20.35
N GLY A 378 -18.19 -17.14 20.78
CA GLY A 378 -18.34 -16.01 19.88
C GLY A 378 -17.29 -14.96 20.16
N HIS A 379 -16.67 -14.44 19.11
CA HIS A 379 -15.77 -13.30 19.24
C HIS A 379 -15.96 -12.28 18.13
N THR A 380 -15.64 -11.03 18.41
CA THR A 380 -15.54 -9.95 17.43
C THR A 380 -14.12 -9.41 17.48
N ARG A 381 -13.43 -9.40 16.35
CA ARG A 381 -12.06 -8.85 16.22
C ARG A 381 -11.05 -9.39 17.23
N GLY A 382 -11.25 -10.61 17.76
CA GLY A 382 -10.39 -11.22 18.78
C GLY A 382 -10.78 -10.91 20.22
N VAL A 383 -11.94 -10.28 20.46
CA VAL A 383 -12.53 -10.14 21.80
C VAL A 383 -13.61 -11.20 21.98
N CYS A 384 -13.41 -12.11 22.91
CA CYS A 384 -14.43 -13.09 23.27
C CYS A 384 -15.63 -12.39 23.90
N CYS A 385 -16.80 -12.50 23.27
CA CYS A 385 -18.05 -11.86 23.69
C CYS A 385 -19.16 -12.86 24.02
N LEU A 386 -18.95 -14.15 23.73
CA LEU A 386 -19.92 -15.22 23.99
C LEU A 386 -19.19 -16.50 24.35
N LEU A 387 -19.62 -17.11 25.47
CA LEU A 387 -19.29 -18.47 25.86
C LEU A 387 -20.59 -19.15 26.28
N HIS A 388 -21.11 -20.04 25.43
CA HIS A 388 -22.40 -20.68 25.67
C HIS A 388 -22.27 -22.20 25.64
N PRO A 389 -22.51 -22.92 26.75
CA PRO A 389 -22.49 -24.38 26.76
C PRO A 389 -23.54 -24.95 25.82
N VAL A 390 -23.15 -25.97 25.08
CA VAL A 390 -24.04 -26.73 24.19
C VAL A 390 -23.92 -28.22 24.53
N ASP A 391 -25.07 -28.86 24.68
CA ASP A 391 -25.10 -30.32 24.87
C ASP A 391 -25.89 -31.00 23.73
N ALA A 392 -25.73 -32.31 23.65
CA ALA A 392 -26.38 -33.11 22.60
C ALA A 392 -27.90 -33.09 22.64
N ARG A 393 -28.50 -32.69 23.77
CA ARG A 393 -29.95 -32.62 23.93
C ARG A 393 -30.54 -31.28 23.45
N GLN A 394 -29.71 -30.26 23.39
CA GLN A 394 -30.10 -28.89 23.01
C GLN A 394 -29.27 -28.38 21.83
N ASN A 395 -29.61 -28.86 20.64
CA ASN A 395 -28.93 -28.51 19.39
C ASN A 395 -29.39 -27.19 18.77
N THR A 396 -30.25 -26.44 19.42
CA THR A 396 -30.76 -25.14 18.98
C THR A 396 -30.68 -24.12 20.12
N GLY A 397 -30.55 -22.84 19.73
CA GLY A 397 -30.58 -21.76 20.73
C GLY A 397 -30.66 -20.38 20.09
N THR A 398 -30.71 -19.38 20.93
CA THR A 398 -30.84 -17.98 20.55
C THR A 398 -29.81 -17.11 21.26
N ILE A 399 -29.09 -16.29 20.50
CA ILE A 399 -28.11 -15.33 20.99
C ILE A 399 -28.66 -13.93 20.78
N ARG A 400 -28.78 -13.15 21.83
CA ARG A 400 -29.17 -11.73 21.71
C ARG A 400 -27.99 -10.89 21.20
N THR A 401 -28.28 -9.99 20.25
CA THR A 401 -27.26 -9.16 19.62
C THR A 401 -27.14 -7.75 20.22
N ASP A 402 -28.03 -7.37 21.16
CA ASP A 402 -28.10 -6.01 21.70
C ASP A 402 -26.78 -5.52 22.33
N SER A 403 -26.05 -6.41 23.00
CA SER A 403 -24.75 -6.13 23.64
C SER A 403 -23.54 -6.31 22.75
N LEU A 404 -23.69 -6.89 21.55
CA LEU A 404 -22.59 -7.14 20.64
C LEU A 404 -22.27 -5.87 19.85
N PRO A 405 -21.00 -5.57 19.54
CA PRO A 405 -20.65 -4.43 18.69
C PRO A 405 -21.07 -4.68 17.24
N GLU A 406 -21.29 -3.60 16.50
CA GLU A 406 -21.43 -3.67 15.04
C GLU A 406 -20.10 -4.12 14.43
N SER A 407 -20.08 -5.33 13.89
CA SER A 407 -18.88 -5.99 13.35
C SER A 407 -19.22 -7.41 12.89
N ILE A 408 -18.22 -8.10 12.34
CA ILE A 408 -18.30 -9.55 12.13
C ILE A 408 -18.21 -10.27 13.47
N LEU A 409 -19.23 -11.04 13.79
CA LEU A 409 -19.23 -12.04 14.86
C LEU A 409 -18.77 -13.37 14.27
N HIS A 410 -17.70 -13.92 14.78
CA HIS A 410 -17.22 -15.25 14.43
C HIS A 410 -17.69 -16.24 15.53
N LEU A 411 -18.57 -17.13 15.14
CA LEU A 411 -19.09 -18.21 15.97
C LEU A 411 -18.30 -19.48 15.72
N LEU A 412 -17.83 -20.11 16.77
CA LEU A 412 -17.06 -21.36 16.78
C LEU A 412 -17.74 -22.35 17.71
N LEU A 413 -18.09 -23.53 17.23
CA LEU A 413 -18.48 -24.62 18.11
C LEU A 413 -17.25 -25.48 18.41
N THR A 414 -16.93 -25.63 19.67
CA THR A 414 -15.82 -26.48 20.12
C THR A 414 -16.36 -27.76 20.79
N ASP A 415 -15.58 -28.83 20.76
CA ASP A 415 -15.87 -30.05 21.50
C ASP A 415 -15.43 -29.96 22.99
N SER A 416 -15.49 -31.07 23.71
CA SER A 416 -15.09 -31.17 25.12
C SER A 416 -13.62 -30.85 25.36
N THR A 417 -12.75 -31.03 24.35
CA THR A 417 -11.33 -30.67 24.43
C THR A 417 -11.10 -29.22 24.06
N GLY A 418 -12.14 -28.54 23.46
CA GLY A 418 -12.13 -27.20 22.94
C GLY A 418 -11.62 -27.08 21.52
N CYS A 419 -11.38 -28.18 20.80
CA CYS A 419 -11.07 -28.12 19.36
C CYS A 419 -12.27 -27.59 18.59
N PRO A 420 -12.08 -26.59 17.69
CA PRO A 420 -13.14 -26.10 16.82
C PRO A 420 -13.62 -27.23 15.87
N ARG A 421 -14.91 -27.43 15.80
CA ARG A 421 -15.59 -28.46 14.99
C ARG A 421 -16.31 -27.86 13.79
N THR A 422 -16.88 -26.67 13.98
CA THR A 422 -17.59 -25.92 12.93
C THR A 422 -17.57 -24.45 13.25
N GLU A 423 -17.64 -23.61 12.22
CA GLU A 423 -17.58 -22.16 12.37
C GLU A 423 -18.57 -21.46 11.44
N ARG A 424 -18.99 -20.24 11.82
CA ARG A 424 -19.89 -19.41 11.04
C ARG A 424 -19.61 -17.94 11.31
N LEU A 425 -19.44 -17.14 10.25
CA LEU A 425 -19.38 -15.69 10.34
C LEU A 425 -20.78 -15.09 10.23
N VAL A 426 -21.07 -14.09 11.05
CA VAL A 426 -22.33 -13.33 11.02
C VAL A 426 -22.02 -11.86 11.16
N TYR A 427 -22.56 -11.01 10.30
CA TYR A 427 -22.39 -9.57 10.43
C TYR A 427 -23.47 -8.99 11.35
N ILE A 428 -23.07 -8.45 12.48
CA ILE A 428 -23.99 -7.77 13.43
C ILE A 428 -24.21 -6.35 12.94
N ARG A 429 -25.44 -6.04 12.52
CA ARG A 429 -25.86 -4.68 12.21
C ARG A 429 -26.56 -4.04 13.40
N LYS A 430 -26.39 -2.73 13.51
CA LYS A 430 -27.10 -1.91 14.53
C LYS A 430 -27.84 -0.75 13.85
N PRO A 431 -29.00 -1.01 13.26
CA PRO A 431 -29.79 0.03 12.64
C PRO A 431 -30.03 1.20 13.58
N GLY A 432 -29.84 2.43 13.13
CA GLY A 432 -30.05 3.64 13.93
C GLY A 432 -28.94 4.02 14.90
N SER A 433 -27.91 3.17 15.10
CA SER A 433 -26.75 3.51 15.94
C SER A 433 -25.56 4.05 15.14
N THR A 434 -25.62 4.00 13.81
CA THR A 434 -24.56 4.53 12.93
C THR A 434 -24.56 6.05 12.99
N PRO A 435 -23.39 6.67 13.28
CA PRO A 435 -23.27 8.12 13.26
C PRO A 435 -23.61 8.69 11.88
N ARG A 436 -24.28 9.83 11.83
CA ARG A 436 -24.68 10.49 10.59
C ARG A 436 -24.16 11.90 10.53
N PHE A 437 -23.48 12.21 9.43
CA PHE A 437 -23.14 13.58 9.08
C PHE A 437 -24.35 14.30 8.48
N THR A 438 -24.45 15.58 8.77
CA THR A 438 -25.30 16.52 8.02
C THR A 438 -24.38 17.63 7.53
N VAL A 439 -24.39 17.89 6.22
CA VAL A 439 -23.64 18.98 5.59
C VAL A 439 -24.67 19.96 5.02
N ARG A 440 -24.55 21.22 5.37
CA ARG A 440 -25.42 22.30 4.90
C ARG A 440 -24.58 23.40 4.27
N ALA A 441 -24.79 23.60 2.99
CA ALA A 441 -24.20 24.71 2.26
C ALA A 441 -24.92 26.02 2.57
N ASP A 442 -24.22 27.13 2.51
CA ASP A 442 -24.76 28.47 2.72
C ASP A 442 -25.64 28.94 1.55
N LYS A 443 -25.49 28.34 0.37
CA LYS A 443 -26.27 28.64 -0.83
C LYS A 443 -26.74 27.36 -1.52
N PRO A 444 -27.82 27.44 -2.31
CA PRO A 444 -28.32 26.29 -3.07
C PRO A 444 -27.50 25.98 -4.33
N ALA A 445 -26.78 26.96 -4.88
CA ALA A 445 -25.94 26.82 -6.08
C ALA A 445 -24.79 27.83 -6.06
N TYR A 446 -23.72 27.53 -6.77
CA TYR A 446 -22.52 28.35 -6.83
C TYR A 446 -22.05 28.58 -8.27
N GLY A 447 -21.63 29.82 -8.53
CA GLY A 447 -21.02 30.26 -9.79
C GLY A 447 -19.53 29.95 -9.85
N ALA A 448 -18.88 30.55 -10.85
CA ALA A 448 -17.43 30.45 -11.03
C ALA A 448 -16.67 31.27 -9.97
N ARG A 449 -15.60 30.69 -9.40
CA ARG A 449 -14.74 31.31 -8.38
C ARG A 449 -15.49 31.85 -7.17
N GLU A 450 -16.61 31.26 -6.86
CA GLU A 450 -17.46 31.70 -5.76
C GLU A 450 -17.07 31.01 -4.46
N LYS A 451 -17.13 31.75 -3.34
CA LYS A 451 -16.88 31.22 -2.01
C LYS A 451 -18.02 30.33 -1.58
N VAL A 452 -17.68 29.14 -1.15
CA VAL A 452 -18.56 28.13 -0.56
C VAL A 452 -18.28 28.04 0.93
N ARG A 453 -19.32 28.08 1.74
CA ARG A 453 -19.26 27.71 3.15
C ARG A 453 -20.21 26.53 3.37
N ALA A 454 -19.68 25.47 4.00
CA ALA A 454 -20.47 24.32 4.37
C ALA A 454 -20.32 24.04 5.87
N ASP A 455 -21.45 24.09 6.58
CA ASP A 455 -21.53 23.72 7.99
C ASP A 455 -21.76 22.22 8.11
N ILE A 456 -20.98 21.59 8.96
CA ILE A 456 -20.93 20.13 9.11
C ILE A 456 -21.32 19.79 10.55
N SER A 457 -22.21 18.83 10.72
CA SER A 457 -22.55 18.29 12.03
C SER A 457 -22.55 16.76 12.02
N LEU A 458 -22.15 16.17 13.14
CA LEU A 458 -22.11 14.69 13.33
C LEU A 458 -22.89 14.33 14.58
N LYS A 459 -23.84 13.42 14.42
CA LYS A 459 -24.68 12.92 15.51
C LYS A 459 -24.86 11.40 15.43
N ARG A 460 -25.07 10.78 16.61
CA ARG A 460 -25.66 9.43 16.75
C ARG A 460 -27.00 9.56 17.40
N GLY A 461 -28.08 9.40 16.67
CA GLY A 461 -29.40 9.85 17.12
C GLY A 461 -29.36 11.35 17.41
N GLU A 462 -29.67 11.75 18.65
CA GLU A 462 -29.57 13.15 19.07
C GLU A 462 -28.21 13.50 19.73
N GLN A 463 -27.38 12.52 20.03
CA GLN A 463 -26.09 12.73 20.69
C GLN A 463 -25.04 13.27 19.71
N PRO A 464 -24.47 14.46 19.93
CA PRO A 464 -23.35 14.94 19.12
C PRO A 464 -22.10 14.12 19.36
N LEU A 465 -21.27 14.00 18.31
CA LEU A 465 -20.00 13.29 18.37
C LEU A 465 -18.87 14.19 17.93
N SER A 466 -17.82 14.26 18.75
CA SER A 466 -16.57 14.95 18.39
C SER A 466 -15.59 14.01 17.70
N GLY A 467 -14.63 14.58 16.99
CA GLY A 467 -13.57 13.81 16.36
C GLY A 467 -12.80 14.59 15.30
N ARG A 468 -11.84 13.91 14.68
CA ARG A 468 -11.05 14.47 13.57
C ARG A 468 -11.31 13.68 12.31
N PHE A 469 -11.73 14.38 11.27
CA PHE A 469 -12.16 13.78 10.02
C PHE A 469 -11.35 14.34 8.86
N SER A 470 -11.32 13.67 7.75
CA SER A 470 -10.80 14.20 6.49
C SER A 470 -11.95 14.50 5.54
N VAL A 471 -11.81 15.59 4.82
CA VAL A 471 -12.82 16.09 3.89
C VAL A 471 -12.19 16.23 2.52
N SER A 472 -12.83 15.65 1.51
CA SER A 472 -12.55 15.90 0.11
C SER A 472 -13.77 16.56 -0.53
N VAL A 473 -13.53 17.64 -1.29
CA VAL A 473 -14.53 18.23 -2.16
C VAL A 473 -14.06 18.18 -3.59
N THR A 474 -14.84 17.55 -4.43
CA THR A 474 -14.53 17.40 -5.86
C THR A 474 -15.65 17.98 -6.72
N ASP A 475 -15.28 18.37 -7.94
CA ASP A 475 -16.22 18.71 -9.00
C ASP A 475 -16.95 17.44 -9.45
N ALA A 476 -18.22 17.31 -9.13
CA ALA A 476 -19.03 16.11 -9.39
C ALA A 476 -19.25 15.83 -10.90
N ASP A 477 -19.02 16.80 -11.78
CA ASP A 477 -19.08 16.60 -13.21
C ASP A 477 -17.77 16.00 -13.77
N ALA A 478 -16.65 16.39 -13.17
CA ALA A 478 -15.33 15.93 -13.57
C ALA A 478 -14.98 14.59 -12.90
N VAL A 479 -15.23 14.46 -11.61
CA VAL A 479 -14.93 13.27 -10.83
C VAL A 479 -16.20 12.54 -10.47
N LYS A 480 -16.38 11.35 -11.02
CA LYS A 480 -17.53 10.53 -10.68
C LYS A 480 -17.30 9.78 -9.38
N PRO A 481 -18.24 9.88 -8.44
CA PRO A 481 -18.12 9.17 -7.17
C PRO A 481 -18.13 7.67 -7.37
N ASP A 482 -17.38 6.99 -6.53
CA ASP A 482 -17.41 5.53 -6.42
C ASP A 482 -18.00 5.12 -5.06
N SER A 483 -19.33 5.18 -4.96
CA SER A 483 -20.05 4.84 -3.73
C SER A 483 -20.02 3.35 -3.40
N LEU A 484 -19.67 2.51 -4.36
CA LEU A 484 -19.63 1.05 -4.21
C LEU A 484 -18.23 0.56 -3.81
N SER A 485 -17.18 1.37 -4.01
CA SER A 485 -15.80 0.99 -3.64
C SER A 485 -15.61 0.86 -2.13
N ASP A 486 -14.49 0.26 -1.77
CA ASP A 486 -14.07 0.16 -0.37
C ASP A 486 -13.75 1.57 0.20
N HIS A 487 -14.27 1.85 1.37
CA HIS A 487 -14.13 3.10 2.09
C HIS A 487 -13.91 2.81 3.59
N ILE A 488 -13.63 3.83 4.41
CA ILE A 488 -13.23 3.63 5.82
C ILE A 488 -14.17 2.71 6.59
N TYR A 489 -15.49 2.87 6.40
CA TYR A 489 -16.49 2.09 7.11
C TYR A 489 -16.45 0.62 6.69
N THR A 490 -16.49 0.34 5.38
CA THR A 490 -16.43 -1.03 4.86
C THR A 490 -15.09 -1.68 5.13
N TYR A 491 -14.00 -0.94 5.03
CA TYR A 491 -12.66 -1.47 5.30
C TYR A 491 -12.49 -1.90 6.75
N LEU A 492 -12.79 -1.02 7.70
CA LEU A 492 -12.55 -1.29 9.11
C LEU A 492 -13.50 -2.35 9.68
N LEU A 493 -14.76 -2.40 9.19
CA LEU A 493 -15.80 -3.26 9.76
C LEU A 493 -16.05 -4.56 8.99
N LEU A 494 -15.59 -4.67 7.74
CA LEU A 494 -15.86 -5.82 6.87
C LEU A 494 -14.60 -6.35 6.19
N THR A 495 -14.07 -5.64 5.17
CA THR A 495 -13.12 -6.20 4.21
C THR A 495 -11.75 -6.51 4.82
N SER A 496 -11.30 -5.71 5.80
CA SER A 496 -10.03 -5.95 6.50
C SER A 496 -10.03 -7.21 7.39
N ASP A 497 -11.18 -7.76 7.72
CA ASP A 497 -11.32 -8.93 8.58
C ASP A 497 -11.64 -10.22 7.79
N LEU A 498 -12.02 -10.10 6.52
CA LEU A 498 -12.37 -11.23 5.65
C LEU A 498 -11.21 -11.69 4.78
N LYS A 499 -11.15 -12.98 4.52
CA LYS A 499 -10.21 -13.59 3.60
C LYS A 499 -10.74 -13.52 2.16
N GLY A 500 -9.91 -13.05 1.26
CA GLY A 500 -10.28 -12.87 -0.15
C GLY A 500 -10.80 -11.47 -0.46
N TYR A 501 -11.15 -11.25 -1.71
CA TYR A 501 -11.64 -9.98 -2.21
C TYR A 501 -13.18 -9.93 -2.13
N VAL A 502 -13.71 -8.89 -1.54
CA VAL A 502 -15.15 -8.58 -1.54
C VAL A 502 -15.40 -7.57 -2.65
N HIS A 503 -16.25 -7.94 -3.60
CA HIS A 503 -16.62 -7.05 -4.70
C HIS A 503 -17.60 -5.97 -4.20
N ASN A 504 -17.44 -4.73 -4.67
CA ASN A 504 -18.31 -3.59 -4.36
C ASN A 504 -18.74 -3.49 -2.88
N PRO A 505 -17.82 -3.46 -1.91
CA PRO A 505 -18.17 -3.58 -0.49
C PRO A 505 -19.07 -2.45 0.01
N GLY A 506 -19.08 -1.26 -0.62
CA GLY A 506 -19.99 -0.17 -0.33
C GLY A 506 -21.46 -0.54 -0.55
N TYR A 507 -21.75 -1.46 -1.48
CA TYR A 507 -23.09 -1.93 -1.76
C TYR A 507 -23.83 -2.40 -0.52
N TYR A 508 -23.18 -3.15 0.35
CA TYR A 508 -23.79 -3.78 1.53
C TYR A 508 -24.25 -2.78 2.59
N PHE A 509 -23.82 -1.51 2.50
CA PHE A 509 -24.08 -0.46 3.50
C PHE A 509 -24.83 0.76 2.96
N LEU A 510 -25.37 0.68 1.74
CA LEU A 510 -26.15 1.79 1.17
C LEU A 510 -27.48 2.03 1.92
N ASP A 511 -28.11 0.96 2.39
CA ASP A 511 -29.32 0.99 3.20
C ASP A 511 -29.45 -0.26 4.07
N ASP A 512 -30.51 -0.31 4.92
CA ASP A 512 -30.78 -1.44 5.81
C ASP A 512 -31.84 -2.40 5.26
N SER A 513 -32.04 -2.44 3.92
CA SER A 513 -33.03 -3.30 3.30
C SER A 513 -32.75 -4.79 3.53
N PRO A 514 -33.78 -5.65 3.59
CA PRO A 514 -33.61 -7.10 3.71
C PRO A 514 -32.76 -7.70 2.59
N ALA A 515 -32.86 -7.15 1.37
CA ALA A 515 -32.07 -7.62 0.23
C ALA A 515 -30.56 -7.41 0.46
N ARG A 516 -30.14 -6.26 1.04
CA ARG A 516 -28.74 -6.03 1.35
C ARG A 516 -28.24 -6.85 2.52
N GLN A 517 -29.10 -7.08 3.52
CA GLN A 517 -28.78 -7.98 4.63
C GLN A 517 -28.56 -9.41 4.13
N HIS A 518 -29.40 -9.87 3.19
CA HIS A 518 -29.26 -11.16 2.54
C HIS A 518 -27.95 -11.25 1.74
N SER A 519 -27.64 -10.24 0.92
CA SER A 519 -26.39 -10.20 0.16
C SER A 519 -25.17 -10.17 1.08
N LEU A 520 -25.23 -9.47 2.22
CA LEU A 520 -24.15 -9.46 3.22
C LEU A 520 -23.98 -10.83 3.90
N ASP A 521 -25.08 -11.56 4.13
CA ASP A 521 -25.03 -12.93 4.64
C ASP A 521 -24.37 -13.89 3.64
N LEU A 522 -24.60 -13.71 2.33
CA LEU A 522 -23.87 -14.45 1.29
C LEU A 522 -22.36 -14.22 1.38
N VAL A 523 -21.92 -12.99 1.66
CA VAL A 523 -20.50 -12.70 1.92
C VAL A 523 -20.00 -13.45 3.16
N MET A 524 -20.79 -13.49 4.24
CA MET A 524 -20.43 -14.22 5.47
C MET A 524 -20.37 -15.73 5.26
N LEU A 525 -21.14 -16.28 4.34
CA LEU A 525 -21.16 -17.70 3.97
C LEU A 525 -19.98 -18.08 3.06
N THR A 526 -19.51 -17.14 2.23
CA THR A 526 -18.55 -17.46 1.15
C THR A 526 -17.13 -16.95 1.42
N HIS A 527 -16.91 -16.16 2.48
CA HIS A 527 -15.59 -15.65 2.87
C HIS A 527 -15.21 -16.15 4.26
N GLY A 528 -13.92 -16.45 4.45
CA GLY A 528 -13.39 -16.90 5.72
C GLY A 528 -12.82 -15.75 6.57
N TRP A 529 -12.56 -16.04 7.84
CA TRP A 529 -11.86 -15.16 8.76
C TRP A 529 -10.36 -15.07 8.41
N ARG A 530 -9.77 -13.88 8.48
CA ARG A 530 -8.39 -13.64 8.02
C ARG A 530 -7.38 -13.40 9.13
N ARG A 531 -7.78 -12.78 10.23
CA ARG A 531 -6.83 -12.16 11.15
C ARG A 531 -5.97 -13.11 11.96
N PHE A 532 -6.48 -14.27 12.29
CA PHE A 532 -5.75 -15.33 13.01
C PHE A 532 -6.44 -16.66 12.79
N ARG A 533 -5.68 -17.71 13.04
CA ARG A 533 -6.20 -19.07 12.88
C ARG A 533 -6.86 -19.52 14.19
N THR A 534 -8.04 -20.09 14.09
CA THR A 534 -8.82 -20.60 15.22
C THR A 534 -8.56 -22.07 15.50
N ASP A 535 -7.97 -22.80 14.55
CA ASP A 535 -7.51 -24.21 14.73
C ASP A 535 -6.39 -24.34 15.77
N SER A 536 -5.76 -23.22 16.15
CA SER A 536 -4.70 -23.15 17.14
C SER A 536 -5.16 -22.67 18.53
N LEU A 537 -6.47 -22.72 18.84
CA LEU A 537 -7.02 -22.31 20.14
C LEU A 537 -6.27 -22.90 21.36
N PHE A 538 -5.57 -24.01 21.18
CA PHE A 538 -4.82 -24.70 22.21
C PHE A 538 -3.30 -24.71 22.03
N ARG A 539 -2.79 -24.27 20.90
CA ARG A 539 -1.35 -24.18 20.63
C ARG A 539 -0.88 -22.73 20.75
N THR A 540 -0.84 -22.22 21.94
CA THR A 540 -0.37 -20.85 22.19
C THR A 540 1.13 -20.84 22.42
N ALA A 541 1.91 -20.88 21.35
CA ALA A 541 3.27 -20.39 21.46
C ALA A 541 3.22 -18.88 21.73
N PRO A 542 4.03 -18.37 22.66
CA PRO A 542 4.07 -16.94 22.90
C PRO A 542 4.46 -16.20 21.63
N PHE A 543 3.74 -15.11 21.33
CA PHE A 543 4.04 -14.27 20.19
C PHE A 543 5.43 -13.62 20.38
N ARG A 544 6.32 -13.88 19.44
CA ARG A 544 7.66 -13.29 19.40
C ARG A 544 7.75 -12.42 18.15
N PRO A 545 7.69 -11.09 18.28
CA PRO A 545 7.77 -10.20 17.12
C PRO A 545 9.18 -10.27 16.52
N LYS A 546 9.23 -10.26 15.19
CA LYS A 546 10.48 -10.08 14.43
C LYS A 546 10.74 -8.61 14.14
N PHE A 547 9.68 -7.83 14.02
CA PHE A 547 9.69 -6.40 13.77
C PHE A 547 9.11 -5.68 14.99
N PHE A 548 9.72 -4.57 15.38
CA PHE A 548 9.29 -3.78 16.52
C PHE A 548 8.49 -2.56 16.08
N PHE A 549 7.83 -1.89 17.02
CA PHE A 549 7.22 -0.60 16.76
C PHE A 549 8.29 0.43 16.42
N GLU A 550 8.12 1.11 15.31
CA GLU A 550 9.10 2.06 14.80
C GLU A 550 8.84 3.43 15.43
N HIS A 551 9.65 3.81 16.40
CA HIS A 551 9.60 5.12 17.06
C HIS A 551 10.35 6.21 16.29
N GLY A 552 11.26 5.85 15.41
CA GLY A 552 12.04 6.69 14.53
C GLY A 552 12.68 5.86 13.44
N GLN A 553 13.30 6.52 12.47
CA GLN A 553 14.06 5.83 11.43
C GLN A 553 15.29 5.17 12.04
N PHE A 554 15.75 4.11 11.43
CA PHE A 554 16.92 3.37 11.86
C PHE A 554 17.66 2.76 10.66
N PHE A 555 18.90 2.39 10.85
CA PHE A 555 19.64 1.48 9.98
C PHE A 555 20.64 0.66 10.80
N SER A 556 20.94 -0.53 10.34
CA SER A 556 21.83 -1.47 10.99
C SER A 556 22.88 -1.99 10.02
N GLY A 557 23.81 -2.69 10.58
CA GLY A 557 24.84 -3.35 9.82
C GLY A 557 25.83 -4.08 10.70
N ARG A 558 26.92 -4.53 10.10
CA ARG A 558 27.97 -5.26 10.78
C ARG A 558 29.34 -4.70 10.39
N VAL A 559 30.21 -4.56 11.37
CA VAL A 559 31.62 -4.22 11.20
C VAL A 559 32.45 -5.49 11.28
N ASN A 560 33.17 -5.80 10.23
CA ASN A 560 34.07 -6.93 10.17
C ASN A 560 35.55 -6.45 10.07
N ASN A 561 36.46 -7.21 10.62
CA ASN A 561 37.88 -7.02 10.32
C ASN A 561 38.22 -7.64 8.95
N MET A 562 39.42 -7.45 8.48
CA MET A 562 39.96 -7.99 7.22
C MET A 562 39.87 -9.53 7.10
N PHE A 563 39.62 -10.24 8.18
CA PHE A 563 39.41 -11.70 8.22
C PHE A 563 37.95 -12.10 8.29
N GLY A 564 37.00 -11.16 8.10
CA GLY A 564 35.56 -11.41 8.17
C GLY A 564 34.99 -11.60 9.57
N LYS A 565 35.83 -11.45 10.63
CA LYS A 565 35.36 -11.56 12.03
C LYS A 565 34.79 -10.24 12.49
N GLY A 566 33.63 -10.31 13.18
CA GLY A 566 32.98 -9.14 13.76
C GLY A 566 33.88 -8.41 14.76
N VAL A 567 33.75 -7.08 14.78
CA VAL A 567 34.51 -6.20 15.70
C VAL A 567 33.55 -5.67 16.76
N GLY A 568 33.71 -6.18 17.98
CA GLY A 568 32.86 -5.76 19.11
C GLY A 568 33.37 -4.49 19.78
N GLU A 569 32.45 -3.83 20.51
CA GLU A 569 32.71 -2.63 21.34
C GLU A 569 33.33 -1.44 20.57
N ALA A 570 33.11 -1.41 19.25
CA ALA A 570 33.56 -0.30 18.42
C ALA A 570 32.49 0.81 18.40
N THR A 571 32.92 2.03 18.72
CA THR A 571 32.04 3.20 18.60
C THR A 571 32.06 3.70 17.15
N LEU A 572 30.88 3.75 16.52
CA LEU A 572 30.68 4.30 15.21
C LEU A 572 30.01 5.69 15.33
N THR A 573 30.44 6.62 14.49
CA THR A 573 29.80 7.92 14.35
C THR A 573 29.30 8.04 12.92
N ALA A 574 28.00 8.20 12.74
CA ALA A 574 27.40 8.46 11.45
C ALA A 574 27.13 9.96 11.29
N PHE A 575 27.63 10.55 10.23
CA PHE A 575 27.37 11.94 9.87
C PHE A 575 26.30 11.97 8.78
N ALA A 576 25.16 12.58 9.11
CA ALA A 576 24.11 12.81 8.13
C ALA A 576 24.40 14.10 7.36
N SER A 577 24.58 13.99 6.05
CA SER A 577 24.70 15.14 5.18
C SER A 577 23.32 15.51 4.64
N ARG A 578 22.84 16.72 4.95
CA ARG A 578 21.67 17.34 4.35
C ARG A 578 22.12 18.23 3.19
N GLY A 579 21.46 18.05 2.05
CA GLY A 579 21.71 18.94 0.89
C GLY A 579 21.30 20.41 1.10
N ASP A 580 20.72 20.75 2.26
CA ASP A 580 20.21 22.08 2.62
C ASP A 580 21.22 22.94 3.41
N GLY A 581 22.42 22.45 3.68
CA GLY A 581 23.46 23.20 4.42
C GLY A 581 23.15 23.46 5.91
N LEU A 582 22.06 22.94 6.44
CA LEU A 582 21.70 23.02 7.85
C LEU A 582 22.43 21.93 8.65
N GLY A 583 23.69 22.15 8.96
CA GLY A 583 24.52 21.44 9.93
C GLY A 583 24.50 19.93 9.89
N ASP A 584 25.66 19.33 9.75
CA ASP A 584 25.85 17.88 9.85
C ASP A 584 25.40 17.41 11.25
N ARG A 585 24.44 16.48 11.29
CA ARG A 585 24.09 15.81 12.54
C ARG A 585 24.94 14.56 12.68
N ALA A 586 25.58 14.41 13.80
CA ALA A 586 26.34 13.22 14.16
C ALA A 586 25.51 12.32 15.09
N PHE A 587 25.46 11.05 14.75
CA PHE A 587 24.83 10.00 15.54
C PHE A 587 25.89 8.98 15.94
N THR A 588 25.75 8.38 17.11
CA THR A 588 26.69 7.39 17.60
C THR A 588 26.01 6.07 17.88
N ALA A 589 26.68 4.97 17.56
CA ALA A 589 26.28 3.62 17.93
C ALA A 589 27.49 2.81 18.33
N THR A 590 27.31 1.79 19.17
CA THR A 590 28.37 0.87 19.59
C THR A 590 28.03 -0.52 19.03
N THR A 591 29.04 -1.22 18.52
CA THR A 591 28.90 -2.58 18.04
C THR A 591 28.76 -3.57 19.20
N ASP A 592 27.95 -4.61 19.03
CA ASP A 592 27.91 -5.77 19.92
C ASP A 592 29.17 -6.66 19.76
N SER A 593 29.26 -7.73 20.55
CA SER A 593 30.39 -8.69 20.50
C SER A 593 30.56 -9.38 19.15
N ALA A 594 29.51 -9.45 18.33
CA ALA A 594 29.51 -10.01 16.98
C ALA A 594 29.79 -8.97 15.89
N GLY A 595 29.91 -7.70 16.26
CA GLY A 595 30.18 -6.59 15.36
C GLY A 595 28.92 -5.91 14.79
N HIS A 596 27.70 -6.28 15.21
CA HIS A 596 26.50 -5.62 14.73
C HIS A 596 26.31 -4.25 15.39
N PHE A 597 25.79 -3.30 14.62
CA PHE A 597 25.44 -1.97 15.11
C PHE A 597 24.02 -1.59 14.68
N LEU A 598 23.42 -0.71 15.46
CA LEU A 598 22.12 -0.14 15.18
C LEU A 598 22.15 1.36 15.47
N PHE A 599 21.87 2.18 14.47
CA PHE A 599 21.52 3.58 14.64
C PHE A 599 20.00 3.68 14.64
N GLU A 600 19.42 4.17 15.72
CA GLU A 600 17.98 4.27 15.92
C GLU A 600 17.55 5.67 16.34
N GLY A 601 16.26 5.94 16.30
CA GLY A 601 15.69 7.24 16.67
C GLY A 601 16.07 8.38 15.72
N LEU A 602 16.44 8.06 14.49
CA LEU A 602 16.86 9.03 13.50
C LEU A 602 15.66 9.84 13.00
N ASP A 603 15.87 11.14 12.82
CA ASP A 603 14.86 12.05 12.27
C ASP A 603 15.49 12.86 11.14
N PHE A 604 15.27 12.42 9.91
CA PHE A 604 15.75 13.08 8.70
C PHE A 604 14.71 13.01 7.59
N GLN A 605 14.77 13.99 6.71
CA GLN A 605 13.85 14.13 5.57
C GLN A 605 14.59 13.84 4.27
N ASP A 606 13.86 13.52 3.22
CA ASP A 606 14.36 13.29 1.86
C ASP A 606 15.46 12.22 1.79
N THR A 607 16.17 12.15 0.67
CA THR A 607 17.29 11.23 0.53
C THR A 607 18.49 11.76 1.29
N THR A 608 18.92 11.02 2.31
CA THR A 608 20.07 11.38 3.14
C THR A 608 21.17 10.34 2.97
N VAL A 609 22.39 10.82 2.89
CA VAL A 609 23.58 9.99 2.85
C VAL A 609 24.26 10.06 4.20
N PHE A 610 24.45 8.91 4.82
CA PHE A 610 25.23 8.79 6.04
C PHE A 610 26.66 8.38 5.71
N LEU A 611 27.61 9.19 6.15
CA LEU A 611 29.03 8.89 6.13
C LEU A 611 29.41 8.34 7.50
N ILE A 612 29.95 7.13 7.55
CA ILE A 612 30.43 6.50 8.78
C ILE A 612 31.94 6.30 8.65
N PRO A 613 32.74 7.28 9.06
CA PRO A 613 34.21 7.11 9.10
C PRO A 613 34.55 6.13 10.21
N PHE A 614 35.55 5.31 9.94
CA PHE A 614 36.01 4.33 10.90
C PHE A 614 37.41 4.75 11.43
N TYR A 615 37.45 5.20 12.66
CA TYR A 615 38.70 5.54 13.34
C TYR A 615 39.03 4.48 14.39
N ASN A 616 40.11 3.74 14.17
CA ASN A 616 40.73 2.99 15.24
C ASN A 616 41.80 3.88 15.92
N LYS A 617 41.74 4.00 17.24
CA LYS A 617 42.78 4.70 18.04
C LYS A 617 44.21 4.22 17.74
N LYS A 618 44.38 3.06 17.10
CA LYS A 618 45.70 2.50 16.72
C LYS A 618 46.02 2.55 15.22
N GLY A 619 45.13 3.07 14.37
CA GLY A 619 45.43 3.43 12.97
C GLY A 619 45.81 2.28 12.01
N LYS A 620 45.71 1.01 12.41
CA LYS A 620 46.39 -0.08 11.68
C LYS A 620 45.56 -1.19 11.09
N ILE A 621 44.28 -1.27 11.31
CA ILE A 621 43.48 -2.38 10.80
C ILE A 621 42.31 -1.86 9.94
N PRO A 622 42.26 -2.21 8.65
CA PRO A 622 41.10 -1.90 7.84
C PRO A 622 39.90 -2.73 8.31
N TYR A 623 38.79 -2.05 8.52
CA TYR A 623 37.52 -2.66 8.82
C TYR A 623 36.60 -2.51 7.63
N GLU A 624 35.68 -3.43 7.49
CA GLU A 624 34.67 -3.42 6.46
C GLU A 624 33.30 -3.26 7.11
N ILE A 625 32.52 -2.30 6.61
CA ILE A 625 31.15 -2.06 7.09
C ILE A 625 30.19 -2.63 6.06
N HIS A 626 29.43 -3.62 6.49
CA HIS A 626 28.32 -4.19 5.72
C HIS A 626 27.02 -3.65 6.30
N PHE A 627 26.26 -2.91 5.49
CA PHE A 627 24.92 -2.48 5.87
C PHE A 627 23.96 -3.62 5.65
N GLU A 628 23.09 -3.85 6.62
CA GLU A 628 21.96 -4.73 6.47
C GLU A 628 20.85 -3.98 5.76
N ASP A 629 20.13 -4.69 4.90
CA ASP A 629 18.91 -4.15 4.32
C ASP A 629 17.82 -4.16 5.40
N THR A 630 17.82 -3.09 6.20
CA THR A 630 16.85 -2.90 7.29
C THR A 630 15.45 -2.63 6.77
N TYR A 631 15.32 -2.46 5.47
CA TYR A 631 14.08 -2.10 4.81
C TYR A 631 13.44 -3.33 4.16
N TYR A 632 12.91 -4.23 5.01
CA TYR A 632 12.16 -5.35 4.48
C TYR A 632 10.86 -4.88 3.84
N ARG A 633 10.80 -4.98 2.51
CA ARG A 633 9.60 -4.70 1.74
C ARG A 633 9.05 -6.02 1.20
N PRO A 634 7.92 -6.51 1.73
CA PRO A 634 7.32 -7.72 1.19
C PRO A 634 6.85 -7.48 -0.24
N GLY A 635 6.97 -8.48 -1.10
CA GLY A 635 6.44 -8.44 -2.46
C GLY A 635 4.95 -8.09 -2.47
N LEU A 636 4.48 -7.44 -3.53
CA LEU A 636 3.07 -7.13 -3.68
C LEU A 636 2.30 -8.40 -4.08
N THR A 637 1.34 -8.79 -3.24
CA THR A 637 0.28 -9.73 -3.61
C THR A 637 -1.01 -8.93 -3.69
N PRO A 638 -1.53 -8.66 -4.90
CA PRO A 638 -2.76 -7.89 -5.06
C PRO A 638 -3.93 -8.59 -4.36
N LEU A 639 -4.68 -7.86 -3.56
CA LEU A 639 -5.89 -8.35 -2.89
C LEU A 639 -7.11 -8.27 -3.80
N ALA A 640 -7.23 -7.15 -4.52
CA ALA A 640 -8.31 -6.93 -5.48
C ALA A 640 -7.88 -7.36 -6.89
N PRO A 641 -8.80 -7.91 -7.69
CA PRO A 641 -8.58 -8.14 -9.11
C PRO A 641 -8.36 -6.80 -9.81
N TYR A 642 -7.55 -6.81 -10.86
CA TYR A 642 -7.42 -5.65 -11.74
C TYR A 642 -8.67 -5.51 -12.61
N LEU A 643 -9.01 -4.27 -12.95
CA LEU A 643 -10.16 -3.97 -13.79
C LEU A 643 -10.03 -4.66 -15.16
N SER A 644 -11.14 -5.14 -15.68
CA SER A 644 -11.21 -5.61 -17.08
C SER A 644 -10.88 -4.45 -18.04
N GLU A 645 -10.37 -4.76 -19.22
CA GLU A 645 -9.98 -3.76 -20.22
C GLU A 645 -11.11 -2.75 -20.48
N THR A 646 -12.34 -3.22 -20.62
CA THR A 646 -13.50 -2.38 -20.88
C THR A 646 -13.77 -1.38 -19.75
N ILE A 647 -13.68 -1.82 -18.49
CA ILE A 647 -13.91 -0.94 -17.34
C ILE A 647 -12.74 0.02 -17.19
N ARG A 648 -11.52 -0.47 -17.38
CA ARG A 648 -10.30 0.36 -17.33
C ARG A 648 -10.34 1.47 -18.38
N GLU A 649 -10.67 1.15 -19.63
CA GLU A 649 -10.78 2.17 -20.69
C GLU A 649 -11.88 3.20 -20.39
N LYS A 650 -13.01 2.76 -19.84
CA LYS A 650 -14.05 3.67 -19.39
C LYS A 650 -13.54 4.63 -18.28
N ARG A 651 -12.80 4.12 -17.31
CA ARG A 651 -12.18 4.95 -16.25
C ARG A 651 -11.11 5.88 -16.81
N LEU A 652 -10.29 5.41 -17.74
CA LEU A 652 -9.31 6.27 -18.42
C LEU A 652 -9.99 7.38 -19.21
N GLU A 653 -11.13 7.12 -19.83
CA GLU A 653 -11.91 8.16 -20.51
C GLU A 653 -12.49 9.19 -19.51
N GLU A 654 -12.94 8.73 -18.34
CA GLU A 654 -13.35 9.63 -17.25
C GLU A 654 -12.20 10.54 -16.80
N VAL A 655 -10.98 9.99 -16.63
CA VAL A 655 -9.78 10.78 -16.31
C VAL A 655 -9.49 11.82 -17.39
N ARG A 656 -9.56 11.45 -18.67
CA ARG A 656 -9.34 12.38 -19.80
C ARG A 656 -10.33 13.53 -19.80
N ARG A 657 -11.58 13.27 -19.45
CA ARG A 657 -12.62 14.33 -19.35
C ARG A 657 -12.39 15.23 -18.14
N ALA A 658 -11.94 14.64 -17.03
CA ALA A 658 -11.68 15.38 -15.80
C ALA A 658 -10.48 16.34 -15.93
N SER A 659 -9.50 15.99 -16.75
CA SER A 659 -8.28 16.76 -16.94
C SER A 659 -8.10 17.12 -18.41
N PRO A 660 -8.87 18.07 -18.96
CA PRO A 660 -8.70 18.48 -20.34
C PRO A 660 -7.32 19.12 -20.55
N PRO A 661 -6.72 18.98 -21.74
CA PRO A 661 -5.44 19.58 -22.05
C PRO A 661 -5.46 21.09 -21.85
N PRO A 662 -4.38 21.72 -21.41
CA PRO A 662 -4.32 23.17 -21.28
C PRO A 662 -4.59 23.82 -22.63
N THR A 663 -5.66 24.57 -22.72
CA THR A 663 -6.00 25.36 -23.92
C THR A 663 -5.05 26.54 -23.99
N GLY A 664 -4.22 26.61 -25.02
CA GLY A 664 -3.33 27.75 -25.31
C GLY A 664 -1.89 27.39 -25.63
N LEU A 665 -1.52 26.11 -25.59
CA LEU A 665 -0.17 25.66 -25.98
C LEU A 665 -0.11 25.02 -27.38
N ASP A 666 -1.09 25.32 -28.24
CA ASP A 666 -1.18 24.74 -29.57
C ASP A 666 -0.10 25.23 -30.55
N SER A 667 0.68 26.25 -30.20
CA SER A 667 1.72 26.78 -31.08
C SER A 667 3.14 26.48 -30.62
N LEU A 668 3.36 25.98 -29.44
CA LEU A 668 4.68 25.56 -28.96
C LEU A 668 4.65 24.05 -28.76
N THR A 669 5.36 23.36 -29.65
CA THR A 669 5.62 21.93 -29.60
C THR A 669 6.37 21.51 -28.33
N THR A 670 5.72 21.60 -27.17
CA THR A 670 6.20 20.95 -25.96
C THR A 670 5.80 19.50 -26.05
N TYR A 671 6.71 18.69 -26.51
CA TYR A 671 6.55 17.24 -26.58
C TYR A 671 6.73 16.66 -25.17
N GLN A 672 5.62 16.35 -24.46
CA GLN A 672 5.70 15.34 -23.40
C GLN A 672 5.94 13.99 -24.07
N ILE A 673 7.14 13.49 -23.91
CA ILE A 673 7.57 12.20 -24.42
C ILE A 673 7.40 11.23 -23.26
N ASP A 674 6.59 10.19 -23.44
CA ASP A 674 6.59 9.03 -22.55
C ASP A 674 7.99 8.44 -22.52
N GLU A 675 8.70 8.59 -21.43
CA GLU A 675 10.07 8.20 -21.15
C GLU A 675 10.98 8.06 -22.38
N VAL A 676 11.67 9.13 -22.71
CA VAL A 676 12.81 9.09 -23.64
C VAL A 676 14.07 8.87 -22.83
N VAL A 677 14.63 7.70 -22.92
CA VAL A 677 16.02 7.51 -22.52
C VAL A 677 16.89 8.15 -23.61
N VAL A 678 17.24 9.41 -23.41
CA VAL A 678 18.14 10.12 -24.30
C VAL A 678 19.56 9.63 -24.02
N HIS A 679 20.06 8.72 -24.83
CA HIS A 679 21.48 8.46 -24.97
C HIS A 679 22.03 9.30 -26.14
N GLY A 680 22.03 10.62 -25.97
CA GLY A 680 22.55 11.53 -26.99
C GLY A 680 22.84 12.90 -26.40
N ARG A 681 23.92 13.55 -26.84
CA ARG A 681 24.20 14.95 -26.55
C ARG A 681 23.10 15.79 -27.16
N ASP A 682 22.41 16.60 -26.35
CA ASP A 682 21.63 17.73 -26.87
C ASP A 682 22.58 18.68 -27.59
N PRO A 683 22.41 18.90 -28.91
CA PRO A 683 23.27 19.83 -29.65
C PRO A 683 23.10 21.29 -29.20
N ASN A 684 22.07 21.62 -28.47
CA ASN A 684 21.78 22.94 -27.88
C ASN A 684 22.04 23.00 -26.36
N ALA A 685 22.43 21.89 -25.70
CA ALA A 685 22.92 21.97 -24.36
C ALA A 685 24.19 22.84 -24.33
N PRO A 686 24.28 23.83 -23.45
CA PRO A 686 25.49 24.62 -23.28
C PRO A 686 26.64 23.66 -23.06
N ALA A 687 27.66 23.70 -23.95
CA ALA A 687 28.76 22.76 -23.94
C ALA A 687 29.40 22.74 -22.56
N LEU A 688 29.31 21.61 -21.87
CA LEU A 688 30.07 21.35 -20.66
C LEU A 688 31.56 21.49 -21.01
N ARG A 689 32.19 22.58 -20.59
CA ARG A 689 33.62 22.79 -20.79
C ARG A 689 34.34 21.92 -19.77
N VAL A 690 34.77 20.73 -20.20
CA VAL A 690 35.66 19.87 -19.45
C VAL A 690 37.07 20.45 -19.55
N GLU A 691 37.54 21.17 -18.54
CA GLU A 691 38.81 21.87 -18.62
C GLU A 691 40.04 20.97 -18.39
N LYS A 692 39.90 19.83 -17.70
CA LYS A 692 41.03 18.89 -17.54
C LYS A 692 40.55 17.47 -17.22
N ARG A 693 40.83 16.53 -18.07
CA ARG A 693 40.96 15.12 -17.69
C ARG A 693 42.41 14.89 -17.28
N LEU A 694 42.66 14.57 -16.03
CA LEU A 694 43.89 13.93 -15.65
C LEU A 694 43.87 12.49 -16.14
N HIS A 695 44.29 12.28 -17.39
CA HIS A 695 44.62 10.95 -17.82
C HIS A 695 45.95 10.52 -17.12
N LYS A 696 45.99 9.24 -16.77
CA LYS A 696 47.19 8.50 -16.34
C LYS A 696 48.40 8.90 -17.16
N ASP A 697 49.12 9.94 -16.72
CA ASP A 697 50.51 10.06 -17.05
C ASP A 697 51.24 9.21 -16.00
N THR A 698 51.53 7.98 -16.39
CA THR A 698 51.94 6.90 -15.51
C THR A 698 53.18 7.20 -14.70
N ALA A 699 54.05 8.09 -15.16
CA ALA A 699 55.26 8.46 -14.48
C ALA A 699 55.06 9.48 -13.35
N GLN A 700 54.17 10.45 -13.50
CA GLN A 700 53.87 11.45 -12.49
C GLN A 700 52.96 10.89 -11.40
N PHE A 701 51.99 10.04 -11.80
CA PHE A 701 51.07 9.39 -10.87
C PHE A 701 51.77 8.38 -9.95
N ALA A 702 52.78 7.68 -10.46
CA ALA A 702 53.55 6.74 -9.65
C ALA A 702 54.35 7.44 -8.55
N LYS A 703 54.86 8.65 -8.78
CA LYS A 703 55.60 9.45 -7.77
C LYS A 703 54.69 10.01 -6.68
N LEU A 704 53.41 10.20 -6.98
CA LEU A 704 52.43 10.75 -6.06
C LEU A 704 51.54 9.68 -5.41
N SER A 705 51.76 8.41 -5.70
CA SER A 705 50.87 7.31 -5.32
C SER A 705 50.63 7.18 -3.80
N THR A 706 51.56 7.62 -2.97
CA THR A 706 51.43 7.59 -1.51
C THR A 706 50.90 8.89 -0.89
N MET A 707 50.70 9.92 -1.70
CA MET A 707 50.15 11.21 -1.26
C MET A 707 48.69 11.05 -0.92
N SER A 708 48.24 11.66 0.18
CA SER A 708 46.79 11.71 0.47
C SER A 708 46.07 12.53 -0.57
N LEU A 709 44.81 12.15 -0.86
CA LEU A 709 44.00 12.88 -1.83
C LEU A 709 43.77 14.34 -1.41
N GLU A 710 43.69 14.62 -0.11
CA GLU A 710 43.59 15.99 0.41
C GLU A 710 44.80 16.82 -0.01
N LYS A 711 46.04 16.32 0.24
CA LYS A 711 47.26 17.01 -0.20
C LYS A 711 47.30 17.18 -1.70
N TYR A 712 46.88 16.19 -2.45
CA TYR A 712 46.84 16.30 -3.89
C TYR A 712 45.87 17.39 -4.36
N VAL A 713 44.66 17.46 -3.77
CA VAL A 713 43.68 18.50 -4.06
C VAL A 713 44.18 19.88 -3.69
N GLN A 714 44.88 20.03 -2.55
CA GLN A 714 45.53 21.30 -2.13
C GLN A 714 46.56 21.79 -3.16
N HIS A 715 47.26 20.89 -3.80
CA HIS A 715 48.25 21.22 -4.83
C HIS A 715 47.67 21.25 -6.26
N PHE A 716 46.37 21.03 -6.39
CA PHE A 716 45.75 21.11 -7.69
C PHE A 716 45.74 22.57 -8.22
N PRO A 717 46.16 22.85 -9.49
CA PRO A 717 46.26 24.20 -10.00
C PRO A 717 44.96 25.00 -9.82
N GLY A 718 45.08 26.17 -9.17
CA GLY A 718 43.92 27.03 -8.91
C GLY A 718 43.08 26.69 -7.66
N MET A 719 43.40 25.61 -6.98
CA MET A 719 42.65 25.20 -5.78
C MET A 719 42.99 26.09 -4.58
N LYS A 720 41.95 26.61 -3.89
CA LYS A 720 42.11 27.40 -2.65
C LYS A 720 41.12 26.94 -1.61
N GLN A 721 41.57 26.81 -0.40
CA GLN A 721 40.69 26.58 0.75
C GLN A 721 40.30 27.92 1.36
N MET A 722 39.01 28.18 1.44
CA MET A 722 38.43 29.38 2.02
C MET A 722 37.68 29.03 3.31
N PRO A 723 37.36 29.96 4.19
CA PRO A 723 36.62 29.68 5.43
C PRO A 723 35.26 28.97 5.21
N LEU A 724 34.66 29.16 4.06
CA LEU A 724 33.35 28.59 3.67
C LEU A 724 33.44 27.34 2.78
N GLY A 725 34.66 26.80 2.55
CA GLY A 725 34.85 25.59 1.73
C GLY A 725 35.96 25.74 0.68
N TRP A 726 36.03 24.78 -0.24
CA TRP A 726 37.01 24.77 -1.32
C TRP A 726 36.51 25.56 -2.52
N CYS A 727 37.41 26.35 -3.11
CA CYS A 727 37.17 27.15 -4.32
C CYS A 727 38.22 26.87 -5.36
N ILE A 728 37.91 27.07 -6.63
CA ILE A 728 38.91 27.12 -7.72
C ILE A 728 39.10 28.55 -8.21
N ASP A 729 40.33 28.96 -8.35
CA ASP A 729 40.71 30.26 -8.90
C ASP A 729 40.73 30.15 -10.43
N MET A 730 39.84 30.90 -11.07
CA MET A 730 39.70 30.89 -12.51
C MET A 730 40.57 31.93 -13.23
N GLY A 731 41.44 32.59 -12.49
CA GLY A 731 42.24 33.69 -13.00
C GLY A 731 41.53 35.02 -12.91
N GLY A 732 42.25 36.09 -12.49
CA GLY A 732 41.73 37.44 -12.50
C GLY A 732 40.74 37.84 -11.44
N ARG A 733 40.91 37.45 -10.17
CA ARG A 733 40.11 37.85 -8.99
C ARG A 733 38.82 37.09 -8.73
N MET A 734 38.49 36.03 -9.42
CA MET A 734 37.27 35.27 -9.18
C MET A 734 37.59 33.85 -8.65
N SER A 735 37.15 33.54 -7.43
CA SER A 735 37.19 32.19 -6.85
C SER A 735 35.75 31.60 -6.87
N VAL A 736 35.61 30.43 -7.45
CA VAL A 736 34.31 29.76 -7.64
C VAL A 736 34.20 28.60 -6.67
N PRO A 737 33.10 28.52 -5.87
CA PRO A 737 32.87 27.40 -4.98
C PRO A 737 32.84 26.06 -5.70
N LEU A 738 33.36 25.03 -5.07
CA LEU A 738 33.48 23.68 -5.60
C LEU A 738 32.52 22.71 -4.97
N GLN A 739 31.84 21.93 -5.83
CA GLN A 739 31.14 20.74 -5.40
C GLN A 739 32.02 19.51 -5.66
N PHE A 740 32.29 18.73 -4.62
CA PHE A 740 32.95 17.45 -4.76
C PHE A 740 31.97 16.35 -5.14
N ARG A 741 32.41 15.49 -6.07
CA ARG A 741 31.72 14.23 -6.38
C ARG A 741 32.71 13.07 -6.34
N LEU A 742 32.27 11.95 -5.77
CA LEU A 742 33.03 10.69 -5.75
C LEU A 742 32.22 9.64 -6.48
N ASN A 743 32.79 9.07 -7.55
CA ASN A 743 32.11 8.12 -8.45
C ASN A 743 30.72 8.63 -8.94
N GLY A 744 30.62 9.94 -9.21
CA GLY A 744 29.38 10.58 -9.67
C GLY A 744 28.43 11.05 -8.57
N GLU A 745 28.61 10.61 -7.32
CA GLU A 745 27.80 11.00 -6.16
C GLU A 745 28.32 12.31 -5.55
N VAL A 746 27.39 13.22 -5.20
CA VAL A 746 27.72 14.46 -4.49
C VAL A 746 28.18 14.13 -3.08
N ILE A 747 29.34 14.62 -2.68
CA ILE A 747 29.85 14.51 -1.32
C ILE A 747 29.90 15.90 -0.70
N MET A 748 29.27 16.02 0.45
CA MET A 748 29.33 17.21 1.28
C MET A 748 30.46 17.01 2.30
N GLY A 749 31.22 18.07 2.54
CA GLY A 749 32.42 17.98 3.38
C GLY A 749 33.68 17.58 2.62
N THR A 750 34.81 17.71 3.25
CA THR A 750 36.14 17.42 2.66
C THR A 750 36.91 16.32 3.39
N GLU A 751 36.33 15.78 4.46
CA GLU A 751 36.96 14.75 5.31
C GLU A 751 37.26 13.47 4.52
N PHE A 752 36.48 13.18 3.48
CA PHE A 752 36.71 12.04 2.61
C PHE A 752 38.04 12.12 1.85
N LEU A 753 38.56 13.33 1.62
CA LEU A 753 39.84 13.53 0.93
C LEU A 753 41.01 12.93 1.69
N ASN A 754 40.90 12.79 3.04
CA ASN A 754 41.92 12.14 3.88
C ASN A 754 41.85 10.62 3.87
N LEU A 755 40.80 10.05 3.30
CA LEU A 755 40.53 8.62 3.32
C LEU A 755 41.17 7.88 2.14
N TYR A 756 41.57 8.62 1.11
CA TYR A 756 42.16 8.07 -0.12
C TYR A 756 43.55 8.61 -0.39
N THR A 757 44.31 7.83 -1.12
CA THR A 757 45.58 8.24 -1.69
C THR A 757 45.43 8.42 -3.20
N VAL A 758 46.37 9.09 -3.81
CA VAL A 758 46.40 9.25 -5.29
C VAL A 758 46.44 7.89 -6.00
N ARG A 759 46.94 6.84 -5.37
CA ARG A 759 46.95 5.47 -5.87
C ARG A 759 45.54 4.91 -6.09
N ASP A 760 44.60 5.32 -5.25
CA ASP A 760 43.22 4.81 -5.26
C ASP A 760 42.36 5.45 -6.36
N ILE A 761 42.87 6.47 -7.04
CA ILE A 761 42.15 7.27 -8.02
C ILE A 761 42.31 6.66 -9.41
N GLU A 762 41.23 6.51 -10.13
CA GLU A 762 41.25 6.15 -11.54
C GLU A 762 41.40 7.39 -12.41
N TYR A 763 40.59 8.42 -12.19
CA TYR A 763 40.73 9.73 -12.80
C TYR A 763 40.01 10.82 -12.00
N ILE A 764 40.39 12.08 -12.24
CA ILE A 764 39.74 13.28 -11.73
C ILE A 764 39.35 14.14 -12.91
N ARG A 765 38.17 14.72 -12.88
CA ARG A 765 37.76 15.75 -13.83
C ARG A 765 37.17 16.96 -13.14
N THR A 766 37.48 18.13 -13.65
CA THR A 766 36.82 19.37 -13.29
C THR A 766 35.79 19.72 -14.35
N VAL A 767 34.58 20.04 -13.92
CA VAL A 767 33.47 20.38 -14.81
C VAL A 767 33.02 21.79 -14.45
N LEU A 768 33.15 22.72 -15.41
CA LEU A 768 32.62 24.07 -15.29
C LEU A 768 31.26 24.11 -15.97
N MET A 769 30.30 24.62 -15.26
CA MET A 769 28.93 24.82 -15.77
C MET A 769 28.83 26.28 -16.25
N PRO A 770 28.31 26.55 -17.47
CA PRO A 770 27.99 27.88 -17.90
C PRO A 770 26.85 28.42 -17.04
N MET A 771 27.04 29.58 -16.42
CA MET A 771 26.02 30.24 -15.62
C MET A 771 25.14 31.08 -16.54
N PRO A 772 23.83 30.93 -16.54
CA PRO A 772 22.92 31.83 -17.20
C PRO A 772 22.73 33.09 -16.31
N GLY A 773 23.17 34.25 -16.76
CA GLY A 773 22.87 35.52 -16.10
C GLY A 773 24.02 36.49 -15.98
N PRO A 774 23.78 37.76 -15.53
CA PRO A 774 24.81 38.75 -15.33
C PRO A 774 25.83 38.36 -14.27
N PRO A 775 27.03 38.95 -14.30
CA PRO A 775 28.18 38.48 -13.51
C PRO A 775 27.88 38.42 -12.02
N LEU A 776 28.27 37.33 -11.42
CA LEU A 776 28.13 36.92 -10.00
C LEU A 776 28.39 37.99 -8.92
N ARG A 777 28.90 39.15 -9.24
CA ARG A 777 29.27 40.17 -8.28
C ARG A 777 28.12 40.78 -7.52
N GLU A 778 26.92 40.77 -8.06
CA GLU A 778 25.75 41.39 -7.43
C GLU A 778 24.96 40.49 -6.48
N PHE A 779 25.18 39.15 -6.55
CA PHE A 779 24.33 38.18 -5.84
C PHE A 779 25.04 37.43 -4.67
N LEU A 780 26.35 37.47 -4.58
CA LEU A 780 27.10 36.75 -3.53
C LEU A 780 26.82 37.20 -2.08
N PRO A 781 26.39 38.43 -1.76
CA PRO A 781 26.07 38.81 -0.39
C PRO A 781 24.69 38.37 0.08
N TYR A 782 23.79 37.93 -0.80
CA TYR A 782 22.37 37.72 -0.49
C TYR A 782 21.87 36.29 -0.71
N LEU A 783 22.71 35.36 -1.19
CA LEU A 783 22.30 33.96 -1.31
C LEU A 783 22.46 33.28 0.04
N PRO A 784 21.38 32.77 0.64
CA PRO A 784 21.50 31.88 1.79
C PRO A 784 22.37 30.70 1.41
N ILE A 785 23.33 30.38 2.24
CA ILE A 785 24.17 29.18 2.09
C ILE A 785 23.23 27.97 2.07
N GLY A 786 23.13 27.27 0.93
CA GLY A 786 22.34 26.05 0.83
C GLY A 786 21.17 26.03 -0.16
N THR A 787 20.87 27.12 -0.89
CA THR A 787 19.67 27.19 -1.77
C THR A 787 19.90 26.93 -3.25
N SER A 788 21.12 26.65 -3.74
CA SER A 788 21.33 26.27 -5.13
C SER A 788 21.86 24.86 -5.26
N PRO A 789 21.18 23.96 -5.98
CA PRO A 789 21.70 22.63 -6.31
C PRO A 789 22.84 22.66 -7.34
N ASP A 790 23.12 23.80 -7.95
CA ASP A 790 24.08 23.91 -9.05
C ASP A 790 25.29 24.77 -8.68
N TYR A 791 26.28 24.11 -8.09
CA TYR A 791 27.60 24.70 -7.99
C TYR A 791 28.19 24.91 -9.40
N PRO A 792 28.73 26.11 -9.69
CA PRO A 792 29.25 26.41 -11.01
C PRO A 792 30.50 25.62 -11.37
N CYS A 793 31.13 24.97 -10.41
CA CYS A 793 32.28 24.10 -10.63
C CYS A 793 32.15 22.80 -9.85
N ARG A 794 32.33 21.67 -10.52
CA ARG A 794 32.34 20.34 -9.93
C ARG A 794 33.75 19.75 -10.02
N PHE A 795 34.18 19.15 -8.93
CA PHE A 795 35.41 18.39 -8.86
C PHE A 795 35.06 16.92 -8.66
N GLU A 796 35.10 16.16 -9.75
CA GLU A 796 34.64 14.80 -9.79
C GLU A 796 35.85 13.84 -9.73
N ILE A 797 35.82 12.96 -8.70
CA ILE A 797 36.88 11.97 -8.44
C ILE A 797 36.29 10.60 -8.68
N TYR A 798 36.96 9.82 -9.51
CA TYR A 798 36.59 8.43 -9.78
C TYR A 798 37.67 7.50 -9.23
N LEU A 799 37.25 6.56 -8.39
CA LEU A 799 38.12 5.57 -7.79
C LEU A 799 38.28 4.35 -8.67
N LYS A 800 39.45 3.71 -8.58
CA LYS A 800 39.66 2.40 -9.19
C LYS A 800 38.75 1.35 -8.57
N GLU A 801 38.42 0.30 -9.33
CA GLU A 801 37.53 -0.77 -8.92
C GLU A 801 38.04 -1.51 -7.67
N ASP A 802 39.37 -1.73 -7.58
CA ASP A 802 40.04 -2.32 -6.40
C ASP A 802 40.04 -1.37 -5.18
N ALA A 803 40.02 -0.07 -5.39
CA ALA A 803 39.90 0.92 -4.33
C ALA A 803 38.48 1.09 -3.82
N GLN A 804 37.50 0.79 -4.64
CA GLN A 804 36.09 0.75 -4.25
C GLN A 804 35.80 -0.37 -3.23
N GLY A 805 36.55 -1.50 -3.30
CA GLY A 805 36.51 -2.60 -2.34
C GLY A 805 37.25 -2.34 -1.02
N LYS A 806 38.14 -1.33 -0.97
CA LYS A 806 38.94 -0.97 0.22
C LYS A 806 38.37 0.21 0.98
N ARG A 807 37.04 0.30 1.08
CA ARG A 807 36.38 1.43 1.74
C ARG A 807 36.80 1.53 3.20
N ARG A 808 37.44 2.64 3.58
CA ARG A 808 37.76 3.00 4.98
C ARG A 808 36.59 3.71 5.67
N PHE A 809 35.46 3.77 5.03
CA PHE A 809 34.21 4.32 5.57
C PHE A 809 33.01 3.62 4.93
N GLY A 810 31.92 3.53 5.66
CA GLY A 810 30.62 3.13 5.15
C GLY A 810 29.88 4.33 4.60
N LEU A 811 29.29 4.20 3.40
CA LEU A 811 28.30 5.11 2.87
C LEU A 811 26.96 4.39 2.90
N TYR A 812 26.00 4.95 3.62
CA TYR A 812 24.63 4.44 3.63
C TYR A 812 23.68 5.49 3.10
N ARG A 813 23.06 5.19 1.97
CA ARG A 813 22.05 6.04 1.36
C ARG A 813 20.68 5.50 1.69
N THR A 814 19.84 6.32 2.27
CA THR A 814 18.48 5.93 2.61
C THR A 814 17.48 7.07 2.36
N VAL A 815 16.22 6.70 2.21
CA VAL A 815 15.14 7.65 2.01
C VAL A 815 14.53 7.97 3.37
N GLY A 816 14.54 9.24 3.73
CA GLY A 816 13.95 9.77 4.95
C GLY A 816 12.44 9.99 4.86
N TYR A 817 11.94 10.72 5.85
CA TYR A 817 10.56 11.19 5.85
C TYR A 817 10.32 12.21 4.74
N ILE A 818 9.12 12.22 4.21
CA ILE A 818 8.71 13.31 3.33
C ILE A 818 8.26 14.49 4.18
N PRO A 819 8.69 15.71 3.85
CA PRO A 819 8.15 16.93 4.46
C PRO A 819 6.64 16.97 4.38
N GLY A 820 6.00 17.52 5.40
CA GLY A 820 4.57 17.79 5.37
C GLY A 820 4.23 18.71 4.19
N ALA A 821 3.15 18.40 3.51
CA ALA A 821 2.65 19.21 2.40
C ALA A 821 1.24 19.70 2.73
N GLU A 822 0.97 20.96 2.41
CA GLU A 822 -0.35 21.56 2.54
C GLU A 822 -1.03 21.59 1.18
N PHE A 823 -2.32 21.29 1.17
CA PHE A 823 -3.13 21.38 -0.04
C PHE A 823 -3.41 22.84 -0.35
N TYR A 824 -2.86 23.29 -1.48
CA TYR A 824 -3.12 24.65 -1.95
C TYR A 824 -4.46 24.71 -2.69
N HIS A 825 -5.32 25.61 -2.26
CA HIS A 825 -6.52 26.02 -2.99
C HIS A 825 -6.50 27.55 -3.23
N PRO A 826 -6.82 28.00 -4.45
CA PRO A 826 -6.89 29.45 -4.73
C PRO A 826 -7.95 30.13 -3.87
N VAL A 827 -7.66 31.36 -3.49
CA VAL A 827 -8.58 32.24 -2.78
C VAL A 827 -8.94 33.39 -3.70
N TYR A 828 -10.23 33.62 -3.94
CA TYR A 828 -10.75 34.64 -4.85
C TYR A 828 -11.51 35.75 -4.08
N ASP A 829 -10.87 36.28 -3.04
CA ASP A 829 -11.45 37.25 -2.10
C ASP A 829 -11.26 38.71 -2.50
N THR A 830 -10.43 39.00 -3.53
CA THR A 830 -10.18 40.35 -4.02
C THR A 830 -10.52 40.48 -5.52
N PRO A 831 -10.84 41.68 -6.00
CA PRO A 831 -11.09 41.92 -7.42
C PRO A 831 -9.93 41.50 -8.34
N GLU A 832 -8.68 41.71 -7.89
CA GLU A 832 -7.49 41.32 -8.63
C GLU A 832 -7.37 39.80 -8.79
N ARG A 833 -7.65 39.07 -7.71
CA ARG A 833 -7.64 37.58 -7.71
C ARG A 833 -8.77 37.02 -8.55
N LEU A 834 -9.96 37.63 -8.52
CA LEU A 834 -11.08 37.26 -9.39
C LEU A 834 -10.76 37.55 -10.85
N ALA A 835 -10.07 38.65 -11.17
CA ALA A 835 -9.68 39.02 -12.53
C ALA A 835 -8.51 38.20 -13.09
N ASN A 836 -7.92 37.27 -12.32
CA ASN A 836 -6.82 36.44 -12.78
C ASN A 836 -7.27 35.62 -13.99
N LYS A 837 -6.53 35.77 -15.12
CA LYS A 837 -6.84 35.08 -16.37
C LYS A 837 -6.36 33.61 -16.42
N THR A 838 -5.61 33.16 -15.41
CA THR A 838 -5.17 31.77 -15.36
C THR A 838 -6.38 30.87 -15.13
N PRO A 839 -6.68 29.93 -16.04
CA PRO A 839 -7.83 29.05 -15.91
C PRO A 839 -7.72 28.16 -14.66
N ASP A 840 -8.76 28.18 -13.82
CA ASP A 840 -8.89 27.24 -12.70
C ASP A 840 -9.74 26.03 -13.12
N ARG A 841 -9.06 24.92 -13.37
CA ARG A 841 -9.68 23.66 -13.82
C ARG A 841 -9.50 22.52 -12.81
N ARG A 842 -9.27 22.87 -11.55
CA ARG A 842 -9.10 21.87 -10.50
C ARG A 842 -10.29 20.91 -10.45
N THR A 843 -10.01 19.65 -10.29
CA THR A 843 -11.02 18.59 -10.03
C THR A 843 -11.24 18.39 -8.54
N THR A 844 -10.18 18.43 -7.71
CA THR A 844 -10.29 18.54 -6.26
C THR A 844 -10.28 20.02 -5.91
N LEU A 845 -11.41 20.51 -5.42
CA LEU A 845 -11.59 21.91 -5.07
C LEU A 845 -11.08 22.21 -3.68
N TYR A 846 -11.21 21.23 -2.76
CA TYR A 846 -10.77 21.36 -1.38
C TYR A 846 -10.37 20.00 -0.81
N TRP A 847 -9.32 20.00 -0.02
CA TRP A 847 -8.86 18.88 0.76
C TRP A 847 -8.45 19.33 2.16
N GLU A 848 -9.12 18.81 3.18
CA GLU A 848 -8.79 19.05 4.59
C GLU A 848 -8.57 17.70 5.29
N PRO A 849 -7.32 17.36 5.63
CA PRO A 849 -7.05 16.10 6.29
C PRO A 849 -7.48 16.10 7.77
N TYR A 850 -7.67 17.25 8.40
CA TYR A 850 -7.84 17.35 9.84
C TYR A 850 -9.02 18.21 10.28
N LEU A 851 -10.16 18.13 9.58
CA LEU A 851 -11.38 18.77 10.03
C LEU A 851 -11.69 18.35 11.46
N GLN A 852 -11.72 19.30 12.38
CA GLN A 852 -12.07 19.07 13.77
C GLN A 852 -13.55 19.36 14.00
N LEU A 853 -14.30 18.39 14.54
CA LEU A 853 -15.61 18.63 15.10
C LEU A 853 -15.52 18.74 16.63
N GLY A 854 -16.07 19.83 17.17
CA GLY A 854 -16.08 20.10 18.61
C GLY A 854 -16.97 19.12 19.39
N ASN A 855 -17.07 19.31 20.72
CA ASN A 855 -17.92 18.48 21.57
C ASN A 855 -19.42 18.65 21.27
N ASP A 856 -19.79 19.72 20.60
CA ASP A 856 -21.15 19.93 20.05
C ASP A 856 -21.37 19.20 18.71
N GLY A 857 -20.37 18.48 18.24
CA GLY A 857 -20.38 17.73 16.98
C GLY A 857 -20.37 18.63 15.74
N LYS A 858 -19.97 19.92 15.84
CA LYS A 858 -20.05 20.89 14.76
C LYS A 858 -18.68 21.34 14.27
N GLY A 859 -18.61 21.69 13.00
CA GLY A 859 -17.47 22.30 12.31
C GLY A 859 -17.93 22.94 11.00
N SER A 860 -17.03 23.60 10.31
CA SER A 860 -17.32 24.18 8.98
C SER A 860 -16.09 24.14 8.11
N ILE A 861 -16.28 24.16 6.80
CA ILE A 861 -15.24 24.31 5.78
C ILE A 861 -15.57 25.50 4.90
N GLU A 862 -14.50 26.15 4.38
CA GLU A 862 -14.63 27.25 3.44
C GLU A 862 -13.63 27.03 2.29
N PHE A 863 -14.08 27.22 1.07
CA PHE A 863 -13.26 27.08 -0.13
C PHE A 863 -13.88 27.85 -1.30
N TYR A 864 -13.20 27.87 -2.44
CA TYR A 864 -13.69 28.51 -3.66
C TYR A 864 -13.89 27.50 -4.78
N THR A 865 -14.94 27.69 -5.58
CA THR A 865 -15.21 26.92 -6.80
C THR A 865 -14.17 27.22 -7.88
N ASN A 866 -14.16 26.42 -8.94
CA ASN A 866 -13.35 26.62 -10.14
C ASN A 866 -14.04 27.55 -11.15
N ASP A 867 -13.56 27.59 -12.39
CA ASP A 867 -14.09 28.48 -13.45
C ASP A 867 -15.45 28.04 -14.04
N LYS A 868 -16.10 27.02 -13.49
CA LYS A 868 -17.41 26.59 -13.98
C LYS A 868 -18.51 27.54 -13.52
N ASN A 869 -19.35 27.96 -14.46
CA ASN A 869 -20.48 28.85 -14.17
C ASN A 869 -21.57 28.21 -13.29
N LYS A 870 -21.62 26.89 -13.22
CA LYS A 870 -22.50 26.14 -12.33
C LYS A 870 -21.73 24.95 -11.81
N SER A 871 -21.36 24.99 -10.53
CA SER A 871 -20.57 23.96 -9.88
C SER A 871 -21.48 22.99 -9.15
N ARG A 872 -21.41 21.71 -9.55
CA ARG A 872 -21.95 20.59 -8.75
C ARG A 872 -20.81 20.04 -7.91
N LEU A 873 -21.02 20.00 -6.61
CA LEU A 873 -19.98 19.63 -5.65
C LEU A 873 -20.28 18.26 -5.06
N GLU A 874 -19.26 17.44 -4.92
CA GLU A 874 -19.34 16.22 -4.13
C GLU A 874 -18.43 16.31 -2.92
N ILE A 875 -19.01 16.13 -1.75
CA ILE A 875 -18.31 16.17 -0.47
C ILE A 875 -18.24 14.75 0.10
N VAL A 876 -17.04 14.29 0.35
CA VAL A 876 -16.76 13.03 1.05
C VAL A 876 -16.10 13.36 2.38
N ILE A 877 -16.69 12.88 3.48
CA ILE A 877 -16.12 13.00 4.82
C ILE A 877 -15.91 11.60 5.38
N GLU A 878 -14.70 11.32 5.82
CA GLU A 878 -14.34 10.04 6.42
C GLU A 878 -13.57 10.24 7.72
N GLY A 879 -13.73 9.32 8.67
CA GLY A 879 -12.92 9.34 9.88
C GLY A 879 -13.48 8.51 11.03
N ILE A 880 -12.89 8.73 12.17
CA ILE A 880 -13.20 8.03 13.41
C ILE A 880 -13.51 9.05 14.48
N ALA A 881 -14.67 8.93 15.08
CA ALA A 881 -15.07 9.77 16.20
C ALA A 881 -14.25 9.44 17.46
N ALA A 882 -14.25 10.34 18.44
CA ALA A 882 -13.48 10.19 19.67
C ALA A 882 -13.84 8.92 20.47
N ASP A 883 -15.05 8.40 20.29
CA ASP A 883 -15.52 7.16 20.93
C ASP A 883 -15.08 5.88 20.19
N GLY A 884 -14.38 6.00 19.05
CA GLY A 884 -13.96 4.90 18.19
C GLY A 884 -14.97 4.53 17.09
N SER A 885 -16.07 5.27 16.95
CA SER A 885 -17.04 5.03 15.89
C SER A 885 -16.50 5.43 14.53
N VAL A 886 -16.62 4.52 13.58
CA VAL A 886 -16.26 4.78 12.20
C VAL A 886 -17.37 5.55 11.51
N CYS A 887 -17.03 6.68 10.88
CA CYS A 887 -17.99 7.62 10.31
C CYS A 887 -17.65 7.90 8.85
N ARG A 888 -18.68 7.96 8.01
CA ARG A 888 -18.56 8.34 6.60
C ARG A 888 -19.83 9.01 6.11
N THR A 889 -19.64 9.98 5.20
CA THR A 889 -20.72 10.48 4.35
C THR A 889 -20.20 10.78 2.95
N LEU A 890 -21.08 10.67 1.99
CA LEU A 890 -20.92 11.17 0.63
C LEU A 890 -22.18 11.99 0.33
N GLN A 891 -22.02 13.29 0.09
CA GLN A 891 -23.13 14.20 -0.15
C GLN A 891 -22.86 15.06 -1.37
N ARG A 892 -23.89 15.26 -2.20
CA ARG A 892 -23.86 16.18 -3.33
C ARG A 892 -24.54 17.49 -2.96
N LEU A 893 -23.91 18.57 -3.37
CA LEU A 893 -24.49 19.93 -3.38
C LEU A 893 -24.68 20.32 -4.85
N GLU A 894 -25.89 20.73 -5.21
CA GLU A 894 -26.25 21.13 -6.58
C GLU A 894 -26.05 22.61 -6.81
#